data_8ee34e3ee5b164a73487be5dedf12b7d
#
_entry.id   8ee34e3ee5b164a73487be5dedf12b7d
#
_cell.length_a   1.000
_cell.length_b   1.000
_cell.length_c   1.000
_cell.angle_alpha   90.00
_cell.angle_beta   90.00
_cell.angle_gamma   90.00
#
_symmetry.space_group_name_H-M   'P 1'
#
loop_
_entity.id
_entity.type
_entity.pdbx_description
1 polymer ?
#
loop_
_entity_poly.entity_id
_entity_poly.type
_entity_poly.pdbx_seq_one_letter_code
_entity_poly.pdbx_strand_id
1 'polypeptide(L)'
;MDIRTQSALLACIVSLALAVSVLLRAHRPRALTLFAVLCGALSAFYLGDFLHAITQSLIGLRVAIFTGGLVPTFALTFFMEFLGVSPRSARRGRWVAVLGAVMGLGVAASPLVTASWPRQLVTAWVFGALTVTFSLIVRRRRAATSRVERLRLLYLAAGAAASILFSATDLLYLYGIPFPSLGAIATTLYLFFLAQTLQRLRLLDLHELLGKVASLSVLALILAAIYGALVSWVGSRPGLFLFNTLIASFVILILFEPLRAKVEEWVVATLFTERFQMLRALTALKARVASIIEMDELARVVLETLHETRRVTHASIYLLADSTPGFNRLDYRGPDPVPFVDAAAARGLLAAASTGQKAVLKENVERRLAELRGEAENTRRTREELKRLNDILSAMGQMKAGITVPLVGGERIVGFLNLWDERVAEAYASDEIAMVLEIGERVSTVVENSKLFERMKERDRLAALGEMAAGLAHEIRNPLGAIKGAAQFLDPTQFKGEDGEFLGVIVEEVHRLNGVVTQFLDYSRPLKQNFGPTDLNDVLTRTARLLQPETDAAKVEVKLELDAELPKAFADAEQLKQVFINLAQNAIQAMPHGGTLTIKTARPDEGAWRLSGILRGSETAEVRFADTGKGIPEEQQTHIFVPFYTTKEKGTGLGLAISQRIVKSHGGTISVTSKRELGTEFVLRLPALPEPKALMEGTPSPEQSQVTTTGSLPVSALPAPARDKRTGRREKKRRGAGG
;
A
#
# COMPACT_ATOMS: atom_id res chain seq x y z
N MET A 1 -4.99 -11.23 -55.77
CA MET A 1 -4.03 -10.51 -54.89
C MET A 1 -3.10 -11.55 -54.25
N ASP A 2 -1.82 -11.37 -54.45
CA ASP A 2 -0.80 -12.26 -53.82
C ASP A 2 -0.77 -12.08 -52.30
N ILE A 3 -0.38 -13.12 -51.58
CA ILE A 3 -0.19 -13.12 -50.12
C ILE A 3 0.73 -11.95 -49.69
N ARG A 4 1.71 -11.59 -50.48
CA ARG A 4 2.60 -10.46 -50.24
C ARG A 4 1.85 -9.13 -50.18
N THR A 5 0.98 -8.88 -51.16
CA THR A 5 0.21 -7.63 -51.22
C THR A 5 -0.77 -7.51 -50.04
N GLN A 6 -1.36 -8.64 -49.62
CA GLN A 6 -2.25 -8.67 -48.45
C GLN A 6 -1.48 -8.46 -47.13
N SER A 7 -0.30 -9.06 -46.99
CA SER A 7 0.56 -8.90 -45.80
C SER A 7 1.10 -7.45 -45.68
N ALA A 8 1.40 -6.80 -46.80
CA ALA A 8 1.81 -5.40 -46.82
C ALA A 8 0.69 -4.46 -46.36
N LEU A 9 -0.55 -4.69 -46.85
CA LEU A 9 -1.71 -3.94 -46.38
C LEU A 9 -1.98 -4.14 -44.90
N LEU A 10 -1.93 -5.36 -44.42
CA LEU A 10 -2.09 -5.66 -42.99
C LEU A 10 -1.02 -4.94 -42.16
N ALA A 11 0.23 -5.02 -42.56
CA ALA A 11 1.33 -4.37 -41.86
C ALA A 11 1.21 -2.84 -41.87
N CYS A 12 0.71 -2.26 -42.96
CA CYS A 12 0.39 -0.82 -43.05
C CYS A 12 -0.66 -0.43 -42.00
N ILE A 13 -1.79 -1.15 -41.96
CA ILE A 13 -2.91 -0.82 -41.06
C ILE A 13 -2.48 -0.98 -39.61
N VAL A 14 -1.82 -2.10 -39.26
CA VAL A 14 -1.42 -2.37 -37.85
C VAL A 14 -0.34 -1.39 -37.38
N SER A 15 0.66 -1.08 -38.22
CA SER A 15 1.68 -0.10 -37.84
C SER A 15 1.10 1.31 -37.69
N LEU A 16 0.13 1.70 -38.51
CA LEU A 16 -0.61 2.96 -38.36
C LEU A 16 -1.42 2.98 -37.06
N ALA A 17 -2.15 1.91 -36.77
CA ALA A 17 -2.94 1.78 -35.54
C ALA A 17 -2.05 1.88 -34.28
N LEU A 18 -0.86 1.26 -34.31
CA LEU A 18 0.11 1.38 -33.22
C LEU A 18 0.64 2.82 -33.07
N ALA A 19 0.94 3.50 -34.18
CA ALA A 19 1.37 4.89 -34.15
C ALA A 19 0.30 5.80 -33.52
N VAL A 20 -0.95 5.67 -33.97
CA VAL A 20 -2.09 6.45 -33.46
C VAL A 20 -2.35 6.14 -32.01
N SER A 21 -2.36 4.86 -31.61
CA SER A 21 -2.55 4.42 -30.22
C SER A 21 -1.54 5.05 -29.25
N VAL A 22 -0.30 5.20 -29.68
CA VAL A 22 0.75 5.86 -28.89
C VAL A 22 0.56 7.38 -28.87
N LEU A 23 0.16 7.97 -30.00
CA LEU A 23 -0.05 9.41 -30.11
C LEU A 23 -1.27 9.93 -29.34
N LEU A 24 -2.26 9.11 -29.08
CA LEU A 24 -3.45 9.47 -28.29
C LEU A 24 -3.21 9.51 -26.78
N ARG A 25 -2.03 9.14 -26.27
CA ARG A 25 -1.72 9.12 -24.84
C ARG A 25 -1.36 10.49 -24.28
N ALA A 26 -1.82 10.77 -23.06
CA ALA A 26 -1.59 12.05 -22.38
C ALA A 26 -0.11 12.25 -21.97
N HIS A 27 0.58 11.19 -21.53
CA HIS A 27 2.00 11.24 -21.13
C HIS A 27 2.88 10.55 -22.17
N ARG A 28 3.79 11.30 -22.81
CA ARG A 28 4.60 10.82 -23.95
C ARG A 28 6.10 11.04 -23.69
N PRO A 29 6.80 10.09 -23.05
CA PRO A 29 8.25 10.15 -23.01
C PRO A 29 8.84 10.13 -24.44
N ARG A 30 10.01 10.72 -24.64
CA ARG A 30 10.69 10.84 -25.95
C ARG A 30 10.78 9.52 -26.70
N ALA A 31 11.06 8.42 -26.00
CA ALA A 31 11.13 7.08 -26.60
C ALA A 31 9.80 6.67 -27.26
N LEU A 32 8.64 6.95 -26.62
CA LEU A 32 7.31 6.65 -27.16
C LEU A 32 7.01 7.48 -28.42
N THR A 33 7.40 8.75 -28.42
CA THR A 33 7.22 9.62 -29.60
C THR A 33 8.07 9.11 -30.80
N LEU A 34 9.32 8.72 -30.54
CA LEU A 34 10.20 8.14 -31.59
C LEU A 34 9.66 6.79 -32.09
N PHE A 35 9.08 6.00 -31.21
CA PHE A 35 8.42 4.75 -31.59
C PHE A 35 7.21 5.01 -32.50
N ALA A 36 6.37 6.00 -32.19
CA ALA A 36 5.24 6.37 -33.04
C ALA A 36 5.70 6.84 -34.44
N VAL A 37 6.78 7.62 -34.52
CA VAL A 37 7.39 8.03 -35.80
C VAL A 37 7.92 6.82 -36.58
N LEU A 38 8.56 5.86 -35.92
CA LEU A 38 9.01 4.62 -36.55
C LEU A 38 7.82 3.81 -37.12
N CYS A 39 6.74 3.66 -36.35
CA CYS A 39 5.53 2.98 -36.81
C CYS A 39 4.88 3.71 -37.99
N GLY A 40 4.85 5.04 -37.99
CA GLY A 40 4.34 5.84 -39.09
C GLY A 40 5.18 5.70 -40.37
N ALA A 41 6.50 5.68 -40.26
CA ALA A 41 7.40 5.47 -41.39
C ALA A 41 7.26 4.04 -41.98
N LEU A 42 7.10 3.02 -41.12
CA LEU A 42 6.80 1.66 -41.57
C LEU A 42 5.44 1.54 -42.24
N SER A 43 4.41 2.21 -41.72
CA SER A 43 3.11 2.25 -42.35
C SER A 43 3.18 2.88 -43.78
N ALA A 44 3.91 3.98 -43.89
CA ALA A 44 4.10 4.62 -45.23
C ALA A 44 4.92 3.73 -46.20
N PHE A 45 5.89 2.99 -45.68
CA PHE A 45 6.65 2.02 -46.48
C PHE A 45 5.76 0.90 -47.02
N TYR A 46 4.97 0.26 -46.16
CA TYR A 46 4.07 -0.80 -46.59
C TYR A 46 2.93 -0.31 -47.45
N LEU A 47 2.43 0.93 -47.25
CA LEU A 47 1.46 1.54 -48.15
C LEU A 47 2.03 1.76 -49.52
N GLY A 48 3.26 2.26 -49.64
CA GLY A 48 3.95 2.41 -50.92
C GLY A 48 4.15 1.09 -51.66
N ASP A 49 4.60 0.03 -50.94
CA ASP A 49 4.76 -1.30 -51.54
C ASP A 49 3.42 -1.91 -52.00
N PHE A 50 2.37 -1.76 -51.19
CA PHE A 50 1.02 -2.17 -51.53
C PHE A 50 0.46 -1.44 -52.78
N LEU A 51 0.58 -0.10 -52.83
CA LEU A 51 0.14 0.70 -53.98
C LEU A 51 0.91 0.33 -55.24
N HIS A 52 2.25 0.14 -55.14
CA HIS A 52 3.05 -0.29 -56.30
C HIS A 52 2.64 -1.67 -56.78
N ALA A 53 2.37 -2.61 -55.91
CA ALA A 53 1.97 -3.98 -56.26
C ALA A 53 0.62 -4.04 -57.00
N ILE A 54 -0.36 -3.15 -56.65
CA ILE A 54 -1.68 -3.14 -57.28
C ILE A 54 -1.71 -2.30 -58.59
N THR A 55 -1.15 -1.10 -58.52
CA THR A 55 -1.32 -0.08 -59.58
C THR A 55 -0.14 -0.02 -60.56
N GLN A 56 0.94 -0.75 -60.25
CA GLN A 56 2.26 -0.65 -60.93
C GLN A 56 2.76 0.79 -61.00
N SER A 57 2.30 1.65 -60.10
CA SER A 57 2.59 3.07 -60.05
C SER A 57 4.04 3.33 -59.63
N LEU A 58 4.73 4.19 -60.41
CA LEU A 58 6.03 4.69 -60.02
C LEU A 58 6.03 5.52 -58.74
N ILE A 59 4.91 6.19 -58.46
CA ILE A 59 4.73 6.96 -57.23
C ILE A 59 4.77 6.02 -56.01
N GLY A 60 4.04 4.90 -56.02
CA GLY A 60 4.08 3.89 -54.96
C GLY A 60 5.48 3.37 -54.71
N LEU A 61 6.24 3.03 -55.79
CA LEU A 61 7.61 2.59 -55.69
C LEU A 61 8.54 3.65 -55.12
N ARG A 62 8.41 4.90 -55.49
CA ARG A 62 9.21 6.02 -54.93
C ARG A 62 8.94 6.23 -53.45
N VAL A 63 7.67 6.17 -53.04
CA VAL A 63 7.28 6.27 -51.62
C VAL A 63 7.87 5.13 -50.84
N ALA A 64 7.77 3.89 -51.31
CA ALA A 64 8.34 2.74 -50.64
C ALA A 64 9.88 2.83 -50.47
N ILE A 65 10.59 3.22 -51.53
CA ILE A 65 12.08 3.35 -51.47
C ILE A 65 12.49 4.50 -50.52
N PHE A 66 11.82 5.65 -50.59
CA PHE A 66 12.10 6.78 -49.71
C PHE A 66 11.87 6.44 -48.24
N THR A 67 10.66 5.95 -47.93
CA THR A 67 10.31 5.57 -46.53
C THR A 67 11.10 4.38 -46.05
N GLY A 68 11.40 3.41 -46.91
CA GLY A 68 12.30 2.29 -46.61
C GLY A 68 13.70 2.74 -46.21
N GLY A 69 14.26 3.82 -46.87
CA GLY A 69 15.51 4.44 -46.46
C GLY A 69 15.44 5.15 -45.10
N LEU A 70 14.28 5.69 -44.74
CA LEU A 70 14.03 6.38 -43.45
C LEU A 70 13.80 5.45 -42.27
N VAL A 71 13.19 4.29 -42.47
CA VAL A 71 12.87 3.33 -41.40
C VAL A 71 14.07 3.00 -40.52
N PRO A 72 15.26 2.65 -41.06
CA PRO A 72 16.46 2.37 -40.25
C PRO A 72 16.92 3.57 -39.42
N THR A 73 16.74 4.77 -39.96
CA THR A 73 17.05 6.03 -39.26
C THR A 73 16.22 6.20 -38.00
N PHE A 74 14.92 6.01 -38.13
CA PHE A 74 14.00 6.11 -37.00
C PHE A 74 14.18 4.92 -36.03
N ALA A 75 14.41 3.71 -36.53
CA ALA A 75 14.71 2.56 -35.70
C ALA A 75 15.99 2.79 -34.85
N LEU A 76 17.07 3.23 -35.48
CA LEU A 76 18.34 3.45 -34.79
C LEU A 76 18.22 4.59 -33.74
N THR A 77 17.56 5.71 -34.09
CA THR A 77 17.34 6.81 -33.13
C THR A 77 16.45 6.40 -31.97
N PHE A 78 15.39 5.63 -32.24
CA PHE A 78 14.52 5.07 -31.20
C PHE A 78 15.31 4.15 -30.23
N PHE A 79 16.05 3.16 -30.77
CA PHE A 79 16.78 2.21 -29.93
C PHE A 79 17.94 2.87 -29.16
N MET A 80 18.59 3.89 -29.71
CA MET A 80 19.60 4.65 -28.96
C MET A 80 19.02 5.40 -27.77
N GLU A 81 17.86 6.01 -27.93
CA GLU A 81 17.14 6.68 -26.84
C GLU A 81 16.62 5.66 -25.82
N PHE A 82 15.98 4.60 -26.30
CA PHE A 82 15.42 3.54 -25.45
C PHE A 82 16.46 2.79 -24.61
N LEU A 83 17.65 2.53 -25.16
CA LEU A 83 18.74 1.85 -24.48
C LEU A 83 19.63 2.78 -23.64
N GLY A 84 19.36 4.08 -23.64
CA GLY A 84 20.14 5.07 -22.88
C GLY A 84 21.60 5.14 -23.33
N VAL A 85 21.86 5.12 -24.64
CA VAL A 85 23.23 5.17 -25.21
C VAL A 85 23.86 6.55 -24.98
N SER A 86 25.15 6.59 -24.64
CA SER A 86 25.87 7.82 -24.33
C SER A 86 25.72 8.88 -25.43
N PRO A 87 25.63 10.19 -25.08
CA PRO A 87 25.40 11.27 -26.07
C PRO A 87 26.42 11.33 -27.22
N ARG A 88 27.68 10.92 -26.97
CA ARG A 88 28.74 10.90 -27.98
C ARG A 88 28.50 9.81 -29.03
N SER A 89 28.13 8.60 -28.60
CA SER A 89 27.81 7.48 -29.51
C SER A 89 26.50 7.73 -30.26
N ALA A 90 25.51 8.33 -29.59
CA ALA A 90 24.26 8.71 -30.20
C ALA A 90 24.41 9.78 -31.32
N ARG A 91 25.36 10.69 -31.16
CA ARG A 91 25.68 11.68 -32.22
C ARG A 91 26.22 11.02 -33.48
N ARG A 92 27.17 10.06 -33.36
CA ARG A 92 27.72 9.30 -34.49
C ARG A 92 26.61 8.48 -35.18
N GLY A 93 25.82 7.77 -34.44
CA GLY A 93 24.67 6.99 -34.98
C GLY A 93 23.66 7.85 -35.74
N ARG A 94 23.38 9.06 -35.28
CA ARG A 94 22.49 10.01 -35.98
C ARG A 94 23.06 10.46 -37.31
N TRP A 95 24.36 10.73 -37.42
CA TRP A 95 24.97 11.07 -38.69
C TRP A 95 24.91 9.92 -39.71
N VAL A 96 25.14 8.70 -39.28
CA VAL A 96 25.01 7.49 -40.13
C VAL A 96 23.53 7.35 -40.59
N ALA A 97 22.58 7.59 -39.69
CA ALA A 97 21.17 7.55 -39.98
C ALA A 97 20.74 8.61 -41.02
N VAL A 98 21.23 9.86 -40.89
CA VAL A 98 20.98 10.95 -41.83
C VAL A 98 21.55 10.62 -43.23
N LEU A 99 22.77 10.05 -43.28
CA LEU A 99 23.36 9.64 -44.54
C LEU A 99 22.50 8.64 -45.32
N GLY A 100 21.95 7.64 -44.62
CA GLY A 100 21.03 6.66 -45.21
C GLY A 100 19.70 7.27 -45.66
N ALA A 101 19.17 8.25 -44.90
CA ALA A 101 17.98 8.98 -45.31
C ALA A 101 18.21 9.79 -46.61
N VAL A 102 19.36 10.48 -46.71
CA VAL A 102 19.76 11.21 -47.91
C VAL A 102 19.94 10.26 -49.08
N MET A 103 20.58 9.11 -48.88
CA MET A 103 20.71 8.07 -49.90
C MET A 103 19.32 7.57 -50.39
N GLY A 104 18.41 7.26 -49.50
CA GLY A 104 17.06 6.82 -49.82
C GLY A 104 16.28 7.88 -50.62
N LEU A 105 16.39 9.16 -50.25
CA LEU A 105 15.85 10.28 -50.98
C LEU A 105 16.43 10.42 -52.41
N GLY A 106 17.78 10.32 -52.50
CA GLY A 106 18.49 10.39 -53.75
C GLY A 106 18.04 9.30 -54.74
N VAL A 107 17.91 8.06 -54.29
CA VAL A 107 17.44 6.95 -55.10
C VAL A 107 15.97 7.13 -55.49
N ALA A 108 15.10 7.57 -54.57
CA ALA A 108 13.67 7.76 -54.81
C ALA A 108 13.41 8.90 -55.83
N ALA A 109 14.23 9.97 -55.82
CA ALA A 109 14.15 11.09 -56.76
C ALA A 109 14.77 10.77 -58.12
N SER A 110 15.66 9.82 -58.21
CA SER A 110 16.38 9.45 -59.40
C SER A 110 15.47 8.82 -60.48
N PRO A 111 15.76 9.04 -61.76
CA PRO A 111 15.13 8.27 -62.83
C PRO A 111 15.49 6.79 -62.83
N LEU A 112 16.61 6.44 -62.16
CA LEU A 112 17.08 5.05 -62.02
C LEU A 112 16.28 4.24 -60.97
N VAL A 113 15.17 4.73 -60.42
CA VAL A 113 14.36 4.07 -59.40
C VAL A 113 13.84 2.69 -59.85
N THR A 114 13.69 2.49 -61.17
CA THR A 114 13.23 1.20 -61.73
C THR A 114 14.37 0.20 -61.91
N ALA A 115 15.66 0.63 -61.87
CA ALA A 115 16.78 -0.29 -61.96
C ALA A 115 16.91 -1.17 -60.69
N SER A 116 17.49 -2.35 -60.83
CA SER A 116 17.62 -3.29 -59.72
C SER A 116 18.69 -2.87 -58.68
N TRP A 117 19.85 -2.32 -59.13
CA TRP A 117 20.96 -2.00 -58.25
C TRP A 117 20.67 -0.91 -57.19
N PRO A 118 19.90 0.20 -57.45
CA PRO A 118 19.61 1.14 -56.38
C PRO A 118 18.65 0.56 -55.32
N ARG A 119 17.75 -0.30 -55.71
CA ARG A 119 16.88 -1.05 -54.75
C ARG A 119 17.70 -1.99 -53.88
N GLN A 120 18.66 -2.73 -54.45
CA GLN A 120 19.60 -3.59 -53.69
C GLN A 120 20.42 -2.77 -52.69
N LEU A 121 20.87 -1.57 -53.08
CA LEU A 121 21.64 -0.69 -52.19
C LEU A 121 20.82 -0.18 -51.00
N VAL A 122 19.58 0.22 -51.21
CA VAL A 122 18.64 0.59 -50.11
C VAL A 122 18.35 -0.62 -49.21
N THR A 123 18.16 -1.79 -49.80
CA THR A 123 17.93 -3.03 -49.03
C THR A 123 19.15 -3.38 -48.19
N ALA A 124 20.36 -3.31 -48.75
CA ALA A 124 21.61 -3.54 -48.01
C ALA A 124 21.78 -2.54 -46.84
N TRP A 125 21.39 -1.28 -47.06
CA TRP A 125 21.36 -0.26 -46.00
C TRP A 125 20.38 -0.62 -44.89
N VAL A 126 19.14 -1.06 -45.22
CA VAL A 126 18.11 -1.48 -44.23
C VAL A 126 18.63 -2.62 -43.36
N PHE A 127 19.14 -3.69 -43.97
CA PHE A 127 19.66 -4.86 -43.24
C PHE A 127 20.94 -4.51 -42.45
N GLY A 128 21.82 -3.69 -42.98
CA GLY A 128 23.01 -3.22 -42.24
C GLY A 128 22.63 -2.43 -40.99
N ALA A 129 21.71 -1.49 -41.10
CA ALA A 129 21.28 -0.69 -39.97
C ALA A 129 20.45 -1.51 -38.93
N LEU A 130 19.66 -2.47 -39.36
CA LEU A 130 18.94 -3.41 -38.46
C LEU A 130 19.94 -4.30 -37.69
N THR A 131 21.02 -4.76 -38.36
CA THR A 131 22.11 -5.52 -37.74
C THR A 131 22.86 -4.67 -36.69
N VAL A 132 23.13 -3.39 -36.99
CA VAL A 132 23.70 -2.45 -36.02
C VAL A 132 22.75 -2.27 -34.82
N THR A 133 21.46 -2.07 -35.05
CA THR A 133 20.45 -1.94 -34.01
C THR A 133 20.41 -3.20 -33.11
N PHE A 134 20.38 -4.37 -33.72
CA PHE A 134 20.47 -5.64 -33.01
C PHE A 134 21.76 -5.74 -32.16
N SER A 135 22.89 -5.36 -32.72
CA SER A 135 24.18 -5.38 -32.00
C SER A 135 24.17 -4.46 -30.77
N LEU A 136 23.47 -3.31 -30.84
CA LEU A 136 23.29 -2.41 -29.69
C LEU A 136 22.50 -3.07 -28.57
N ILE A 137 21.41 -3.78 -28.89
CA ILE A 137 20.62 -4.53 -27.90
C ILE A 137 21.49 -5.59 -27.23
N VAL A 138 22.26 -6.37 -28.01
CA VAL A 138 23.13 -7.44 -27.49
C VAL A 138 24.25 -6.87 -26.62
N ARG A 139 24.89 -5.76 -27.04
CA ARG A 139 25.90 -5.08 -26.23
C ARG A 139 25.36 -4.57 -24.91
N ARG A 140 24.19 -3.93 -24.94
CA ARG A 140 23.52 -3.45 -23.72
C ARG A 140 23.14 -4.61 -22.79
N ARG A 141 22.67 -5.75 -23.32
CA ARG A 141 22.41 -6.97 -22.55
C ARG A 141 23.67 -7.48 -21.82
N ARG A 142 24.84 -7.45 -22.47
CA ARG A 142 26.11 -7.87 -21.83
C ARG A 142 26.55 -6.90 -20.73
N ALA A 143 26.25 -5.62 -20.86
CA ALA A 143 26.58 -4.58 -19.90
C ALA A 143 25.55 -4.46 -18.75
N ALA A 144 24.37 -5.05 -18.89
CA ALA A 144 23.31 -4.98 -17.88
C ALA A 144 23.71 -5.76 -16.61
N THR A 145 23.65 -5.11 -15.46
CA THR A 145 23.94 -5.69 -14.14
C THR A 145 22.76 -6.47 -13.59
N SER A 146 21.53 -6.01 -13.84
CA SER A 146 20.31 -6.65 -13.40
C SER A 146 19.98 -7.89 -14.25
N ARG A 147 19.64 -9.02 -13.59
CA ARG A 147 19.12 -10.23 -14.25
C ARG A 147 17.89 -9.94 -15.08
N VAL A 148 17.05 -9.07 -14.59
CA VAL A 148 15.79 -8.60 -15.16
C VAL A 148 16.01 -7.83 -16.47
N GLU A 149 16.90 -6.84 -16.45
CA GLU A 149 17.26 -6.07 -17.65
C GLU A 149 17.88 -6.99 -18.72
N ARG A 150 18.72 -7.94 -18.29
CA ARG A 150 19.31 -8.92 -19.20
C ARG A 150 18.28 -9.81 -19.89
N LEU A 151 17.24 -10.23 -19.15
CA LEU A 151 16.17 -11.08 -19.69
C LEU A 151 15.26 -10.29 -20.64
N ARG A 152 14.90 -9.06 -20.28
CA ARG A 152 14.12 -8.12 -21.12
C ARG A 152 14.85 -7.86 -22.45
N LEU A 153 16.13 -7.57 -22.38
CA LEU A 153 16.96 -7.35 -23.57
C LEU A 153 17.14 -8.63 -24.39
N LEU A 154 17.13 -9.83 -23.78
CA LEU A 154 17.13 -11.10 -24.48
C LEU A 154 15.89 -11.29 -25.34
N TYR A 155 14.70 -11.05 -24.79
CA TYR A 155 13.45 -11.17 -25.53
C TYR A 155 13.36 -10.14 -26.66
N LEU A 156 13.80 -8.90 -26.41
CA LEU A 156 13.89 -7.88 -27.45
C LEU A 156 14.87 -8.28 -28.57
N ALA A 157 16.00 -8.84 -28.21
CA ALA A 157 16.98 -9.34 -29.18
C ALA A 157 16.45 -10.54 -29.98
N ALA A 158 15.78 -11.48 -29.32
CA ALA A 158 15.18 -12.65 -29.98
C ALA A 158 14.10 -12.24 -31.00
N GLY A 159 13.20 -11.32 -30.61
CA GLY A 159 12.19 -10.75 -31.49
C GLY A 159 12.78 -9.97 -32.67
N ALA A 160 13.81 -9.17 -32.42
CA ALA A 160 14.54 -8.46 -33.51
C ALA A 160 15.23 -9.43 -34.44
N ALA A 161 15.92 -10.45 -33.93
CA ALA A 161 16.56 -11.47 -34.75
C ALA A 161 15.56 -12.22 -35.61
N ALA A 162 14.42 -12.63 -35.04
CA ALA A 162 13.33 -13.28 -35.78
C ALA A 162 12.77 -12.35 -36.88
N SER A 163 12.52 -11.07 -36.56
CA SER A 163 12.03 -10.09 -37.54
C SER A 163 13.03 -9.91 -38.69
N ILE A 164 14.33 -9.80 -38.42
CA ILE A 164 15.37 -9.69 -39.44
C ILE A 164 15.44 -10.96 -40.28
N LEU A 165 15.41 -12.15 -39.66
CA LEU A 165 15.48 -13.44 -40.35
C LEU A 165 14.28 -13.62 -41.30
N PHE A 166 13.07 -13.37 -40.83
CA PHE A 166 11.87 -13.46 -41.67
C PHE A 166 11.82 -12.37 -42.74
N SER A 167 12.34 -11.15 -42.48
CA SER A 167 12.45 -10.13 -43.51
C SER A 167 13.48 -10.51 -44.59
N ALA A 168 14.45 -11.36 -44.29
CA ALA A 168 15.37 -11.88 -45.30
C ALA A 168 14.65 -12.79 -46.31
N THR A 169 13.47 -13.38 -45.99
CA THR A 169 12.68 -14.13 -46.98
C THR A 169 12.17 -13.26 -48.12
N ASP A 170 12.01 -11.95 -47.87
CA ASP A 170 11.58 -10.99 -48.86
C ASP A 170 12.66 -10.76 -49.95
N LEU A 171 13.95 -11.02 -49.61
CA LEU A 171 15.06 -11.01 -50.56
C LEU A 171 14.97 -12.14 -51.62
N LEU A 172 14.47 -13.31 -51.21
CA LEU A 172 14.29 -14.46 -52.10
C LEU A 172 13.40 -14.10 -53.28
N TYR A 173 12.35 -13.30 -53.01
CA TYR A 173 11.46 -12.81 -54.04
C TYR A 173 12.13 -11.89 -55.05
N LEU A 174 13.10 -11.03 -54.61
CA LEU A 174 13.89 -10.17 -55.47
C LEU A 174 14.75 -10.96 -56.46
N TYR A 175 15.11 -12.22 -56.10
CA TYR A 175 15.86 -13.17 -56.94
C TYR A 175 14.96 -14.11 -57.73
N GLY A 176 13.63 -13.88 -57.74
CA GLY A 176 12.67 -14.69 -58.52
C GLY A 176 12.28 -16.05 -57.89
N ILE A 177 12.63 -16.27 -56.63
CA ILE A 177 12.25 -17.49 -55.90
C ILE A 177 10.85 -17.29 -55.28
N PRO A 178 9.83 -18.06 -55.62
CA PRO A 178 8.47 -17.91 -55.10
C PRO A 178 8.40 -18.41 -53.66
N PHE A 179 8.83 -17.60 -52.71
CA PHE A 179 8.75 -17.89 -51.28
C PHE A 179 7.76 -16.92 -50.62
N PRO A 180 6.90 -17.35 -49.65
CA PRO A 180 6.00 -16.46 -48.97
C PRO A 180 6.74 -15.32 -48.25
N SER A 181 6.32 -14.09 -48.44
CA SER A 181 6.85 -12.92 -47.75
C SER A 181 6.37 -12.91 -46.30
N LEU A 182 7.21 -13.36 -45.37
CA LEU A 182 6.91 -13.43 -43.95
C LEU A 182 7.42 -12.21 -43.18
N GLY A 183 8.24 -11.36 -43.81
CA GLY A 183 8.89 -10.21 -43.17
C GLY A 183 7.91 -9.17 -42.64
N ALA A 184 6.86 -8.86 -43.40
CA ALA A 184 5.83 -7.92 -42.98
C ALA A 184 5.09 -8.39 -41.73
N ILE A 185 4.75 -9.67 -41.66
CA ILE A 185 4.05 -10.28 -40.52
C ILE A 185 4.97 -10.28 -39.28
N ALA A 186 6.20 -10.75 -39.43
CA ALA A 186 7.17 -10.81 -38.32
C ALA A 186 7.49 -9.41 -37.75
N THR A 187 7.68 -8.43 -38.64
CA THR A 187 7.91 -7.01 -38.24
C THR A 187 6.72 -6.45 -37.50
N THR A 188 5.50 -6.74 -37.96
CA THR A 188 4.26 -6.27 -37.30
C THR A 188 4.13 -6.86 -35.90
N LEU A 189 4.37 -8.17 -35.74
CA LEU A 189 4.36 -8.85 -34.43
C LEU A 189 5.44 -8.28 -33.51
N TYR A 190 6.63 -8.02 -34.03
CA TYR A 190 7.70 -7.40 -33.27
C TYR A 190 7.39 -5.98 -32.80
N LEU A 191 6.79 -5.15 -33.66
CA LEU A 191 6.33 -3.80 -33.28
C LEU A 191 5.28 -3.85 -32.19
N PHE A 192 4.31 -4.78 -32.29
CA PHE A 192 3.32 -4.96 -31.25
C PHE A 192 3.97 -5.36 -29.92
N PHE A 193 4.89 -6.34 -29.93
CA PHE A 193 5.66 -6.74 -28.77
C PHE A 193 6.46 -5.58 -28.17
N LEU A 194 7.11 -4.77 -29.02
CA LEU A 194 7.89 -3.60 -28.62
C LEU A 194 7.00 -2.53 -28.00
N ALA A 195 5.85 -2.25 -28.58
CA ALA A 195 4.84 -1.32 -28.05
C ALA A 195 4.41 -1.71 -26.62
N GLN A 196 4.15 -2.97 -26.42
CA GLN A 196 3.76 -3.49 -25.11
C GLN A 196 4.92 -3.45 -24.10
N THR A 197 6.14 -3.77 -24.53
CA THR A 197 7.34 -3.72 -23.68
C THR A 197 7.68 -2.29 -23.23
N LEU A 198 7.41 -1.29 -24.04
CA LEU A 198 7.57 0.13 -23.71
C LEU A 198 6.56 0.61 -22.65
N GLN A 199 5.41 -0.04 -22.58
CA GLN A 199 4.30 0.35 -21.69
C GLN A 199 4.37 -0.28 -20.31
N ARG A 200 5.10 -1.40 -20.17
CA ARG A 200 5.16 -2.18 -18.94
C ARG A 200 6.55 -2.17 -18.32
N LEU A 201 6.60 -1.85 -17.04
CA LEU A 201 7.86 -1.68 -16.30
C LEU A 201 8.39 -3.00 -15.70
N ARG A 202 7.56 -4.07 -15.64
CA ARG A 202 7.89 -5.33 -14.97
C ARG A 202 8.06 -6.51 -15.93
N LEU A 203 8.98 -7.41 -15.60
CA LEU A 203 9.30 -8.60 -16.40
C LEU A 203 8.20 -9.66 -16.40
N LEU A 204 7.53 -9.85 -15.28
CA LEU A 204 6.42 -10.80 -15.16
C LEU A 204 5.23 -10.40 -16.04
N ASP A 205 5.07 -9.11 -16.31
CA ASP A 205 4.11 -8.61 -17.28
C ASP A 205 4.47 -9.06 -18.71
N LEU A 206 5.71 -9.46 -18.96
CA LEU A 206 6.16 -9.98 -20.27
C LEU A 206 5.66 -11.41 -20.53
N HIS A 207 5.60 -12.26 -19.50
CA HIS A 207 4.96 -13.57 -19.60
C HIS A 207 3.44 -13.44 -19.81
N GLU A 208 2.80 -12.47 -19.14
CA GLU A 208 1.41 -12.09 -19.43
C GLU A 208 1.24 -11.65 -20.89
N LEU A 209 2.20 -10.89 -21.41
CA LEU A 209 2.18 -10.48 -22.80
C LEU A 209 2.28 -11.66 -23.76
N LEU A 210 3.18 -12.60 -23.50
CA LEU A 210 3.28 -13.84 -24.29
C LEU A 210 1.97 -14.62 -24.25
N GLY A 211 1.35 -14.72 -23.07
CA GLY A 211 0.02 -15.30 -22.91
C GLY A 211 -1.04 -14.56 -23.74
N LYS A 212 -1.06 -13.23 -23.70
CA LYS A 212 -1.98 -12.40 -24.50
C LYS A 212 -1.74 -12.55 -26.00
N VAL A 213 -0.49 -12.56 -26.45
CA VAL A 213 -0.15 -12.79 -27.86
C VAL A 213 -0.59 -14.20 -28.29
N ALA A 214 -0.33 -15.21 -27.48
CA ALA A 214 -0.78 -16.57 -27.75
C ALA A 214 -2.31 -16.66 -27.80
N SER A 215 -3.01 -16.06 -26.84
CA SER A 215 -4.48 -15.97 -26.80
C SER A 215 -5.06 -15.29 -28.05
N LEU A 216 -4.49 -14.15 -28.42
CA LEU A 216 -4.93 -13.41 -29.62
C LEU A 216 -4.64 -14.18 -30.90
N SER A 217 -3.51 -14.92 -30.96
CA SER A 217 -3.19 -15.74 -32.14
C SER A 217 -4.15 -16.92 -32.29
N VAL A 218 -4.47 -17.61 -31.19
CA VAL A 218 -5.46 -18.70 -31.17
C VAL A 218 -6.84 -18.16 -31.53
N LEU A 219 -7.23 -17.04 -30.94
CA LEU A 219 -8.51 -16.37 -31.24
C LEU A 219 -8.60 -15.96 -32.72
N ALA A 220 -7.53 -15.38 -33.27
CA ALA A 220 -7.49 -14.99 -34.68
C ALA A 220 -7.64 -16.21 -35.61
N LEU A 221 -7.00 -17.34 -35.28
CA LEU A 221 -7.16 -18.59 -36.02
C LEU A 221 -8.60 -19.11 -35.97
N ILE A 222 -9.23 -19.11 -34.80
CA ILE A 222 -10.63 -19.53 -34.63
C ILE A 222 -11.56 -18.61 -35.43
N LEU A 223 -11.39 -17.30 -35.34
CA LEU A 223 -12.22 -16.34 -36.07
C LEU A 223 -12.00 -16.43 -37.59
N ALA A 224 -10.75 -16.66 -38.02
CA ALA A 224 -10.45 -16.89 -39.43
C ALA A 224 -11.10 -18.19 -39.95
N ALA A 225 -11.12 -19.24 -39.14
CA ALA A 225 -11.80 -20.52 -39.49
C ALA A 225 -13.33 -20.30 -39.59
N ILE A 226 -13.92 -19.56 -38.63
CA ILE A 226 -15.36 -19.22 -38.66
C ILE A 226 -15.68 -18.37 -39.91
N TYR A 227 -14.87 -17.35 -40.19
CA TYR A 227 -15.03 -16.53 -41.38
C TYR A 227 -14.91 -17.36 -42.65
N GLY A 228 -13.86 -18.21 -42.74
CA GLY A 228 -13.65 -19.10 -43.86
C GLY A 228 -14.83 -20.05 -44.11
N ALA A 229 -15.35 -20.64 -43.02
CA ALA A 229 -16.52 -21.54 -43.10
C ALA A 229 -17.78 -20.80 -43.60
N LEU A 230 -18.03 -19.57 -43.12
CA LEU A 230 -19.19 -18.79 -43.52
C LEU A 230 -19.11 -18.25 -44.96
N VAL A 231 -17.89 -17.98 -45.46
CA VAL A 231 -17.69 -17.37 -46.78
C VAL A 231 -17.40 -18.43 -47.86
N SER A 232 -16.82 -19.63 -47.50
CA SER A 232 -16.47 -20.68 -48.45
C SER A 232 -17.65 -21.23 -49.25
N TRP A 233 -18.86 -21.11 -48.72
CA TRP A 233 -20.10 -21.60 -49.34
C TRP A 233 -20.63 -20.70 -50.48
N VAL A 234 -20.12 -19.46 -50.59
CA VAL A 234 -20.74 -18.43 -51.50
C VAL A 234 -20.30 -18.52 -52.94
N GLY A 235 -19.20 -19.22 -53.23
CA GLY A 235 -18.65 -19.26 -54.59
C GLY A 235 -18.27 -17.89 -55.17
N SER A 236 -18.28 -17.74 -56.50
CA SER A 236 -17.78 -16.54 -57.19
C SER A 236 -18.83 -15.42 -57.45
N ARG A 237 -19.95 -15.40 -56.74
CA ARG A 237 -21.02 -14.40 -56.91
C ARG A 237 -20.77 -13.15 -56.08
N PRO A 238 -20.44 -11.97 -56.69
CA PRO A 238 -20.00 -10.78 -55.92
C PRO A 238 -21.05 -10.22 -54.95
N GLY A 239 -22.32 -10.26 -55.27
CA GLY A 239 -23.40 -9.73 -54.43
C GLY A 239 -23.63 -10.56 -53.16
N LEU A 240 -23.59 -11.91 -53.29
CA LEU A 240 -23.70 -12.84 -52.19
C LEU A 240 -22.45 -12.81 -51.29
N PHE A 241 -21.28 -12.59 -51.88
CA PHE A 241 -20.04 -12.41 -51.15
C PHE A 241 -20.09 -11.22 -50.18
N LEU A 242 -20.56 -10.07 -50.63
CA LEU A 242 -20.66 -8.85 -49.84
C LEU A 242 -21.66 -9.04 -48.68
N PHE A 243 -22.81 -9.63 -48.96
CA PHE A 243 -23.83 -9.93 -47.97
C PHE A 243 -23.33 -10.90 -46.88
N ASN A 244 -22.69 -12.04 -47.30
CA ASN A 244 -22.14 -12.99 -46.32
C ASN A 244 -20.96 -12.46 -45.53
N THR A 245 -20.12 -11.60 -46.12
CA THR A 245 -19.06 -10.91 -45.42
C THR A 245 -19.64 -10.00 -44.31
N LEU A 246 -20.73 -9.32 -44.59
CA LEU A 246 -21.42 -8.50 -43.59
C LEU A 246 -21.99 -9.37 -42.46
N ILE A 247 -22.68 -10.46 -42.79
CA ILE A 247 -23.18 -11.43 -41.78
C ILE A 247 -22.04 -12.00 -40.97
N ALA A 248 -20.96 -12.49 -41.61
CA ALA A 248 -19.80 -13.01 -40.94
C ALA A 248 -19.16 -11.98 -39.97
N SER A 249 -19.10 -10.72 -40.37
CA SER A 249 -18.62 -9.62 -39.53
C SER A 249 -19.48 -9.41 -38.28
N PHE A 250 -20.80 -9.49 -38.40
CA PHE A 250 -21.72 -9.43 -37.24
C PHE A 250 -21.55 -10.63 -36.32
N VAL A 251 -21.47 -11.84 -36.89
CA VAL A 251 -21.27 -13.06 -36.11
C VAL A 251 -19.93 -13.00 -35.35
N ILE A 252 -18.88 -12.56 -36.01
CA ILE A 252 -17.56 -12.38 -35.39
C ILE A 252 -17.63 -11.33 -34.27
N LEU A 253 -18.31 -10.20 -34.50
CA LEU A 253 -18.46 -9.15 -33.49
C LEU A 253 -19.17 -9.66 -32.23
N ILE A 254 -20.23 -10.45 -32.38
CA ILE A 254 -20.99 -11.04 -31.26
C ILE A 254 -20.16 -12.09 -30.53
N LEU A 255 -19.44 -12.94 -31.27
CA LEU A 255 -18.66 -14.06 -30.69
C LEU A 255 -17.30 -13.58 -30.14
N PHE A 256 -16.81 -12.40 -30.52
CA PHE A 256 -15.45 -11.97 -30.17
C PHE A 256 -15.22 -11.93 -28.66
N GLU A 257 -16.10 -11.28 -27.90
CA GLU A 257 -15.90 -11.10 -26.45
C GLU A 257 -16.01 -12.43 -25.65
N PRO A 258 -17.04 -13.27 -25.86
CA PRO A 258 -17.13 -14.55 -25.15
C PRO A 258 -16.02 -15.54 -25.55
N LEU A 259 -15.62 -15.57 -26.83
CA LEU A 259 -14.51 -16.41 -27.28
C LEU A 259 -13.17 -15.93 -26.71
N ARG A 260 -12.93 -14.62 -26.72
CA ARG A 260 -11.74 -14.01 -26.15
C ARG A 260 -11.60 -14.36 -24.68
N ALA A 261 -12.65 -14.22 -23.87
CA ALA A 261 -12.63 -14.55 -22.45
C ALA A 261 -12.29 -16.03 -22.22
N LYS A 262 -12.92 -16.94 -22.97
CA LYS A 262 -12.67 -18.39 -22.88
C LYS A 262 -11.26 -18.79 -23.32
N VAL A 263 -10.78 -18.25 -24.44
CA VAL A 263 -9.42 -18.53 -24.94
C VAL A 263 -8.37 -17.97 -24.00
N GLU A 264 -8.57 -16.77 -23.45
CA GLU A 264 -7.66 -16.17 -22.47
C GLU A 264 -7.61 -17.01 -21.19
N GLU A 265 -8.76 -17.44 -20.66
CA GLU A 265 -8.85 -18.34 -19.51
C GLU A 265 -8.11 -19.67 -19.77
N TRP A 266 -8.36 -20.30 -20.93
CA TRP A 266 -7.73 -21.57 -21.30
C TRP A 266 -6.21 -21.46 -21.46
N VAL A 267 -5.73 -20.42 -22.15
CA VAL A 267 -4.29 -20.18 -22.38
C VAL A 267 -3.58 -19.91 -21.06
N VAL A 268 -4.17 -19.06 -20.19
CA VAL A 268 -3.60 -18.75 -18.88
C VAL A 268 -3.59 -19.98 -17.98
N ALA A 269 -4.66 -20.75 -17.95
CA ALA A 269 -4.75 -21.98 -17.15
C ALA A 269 -3.74 -23.04 -17.60
N THR A 270 -3.45 -23.13 -18.92
CA THR A 270 -2.55 -24.14 -19.48
C THR A 270 -1.07 -23.76 -19.40
N LEU A 271 -0.76 -22.51 -19.72
CA LEU A 271 0.63 -22.02 -19.78
C LEU A 271 1.14 -21.46 -18.45
N PHE A 272 0.24 -20.95 -17.57
CA PHE A 272 0.59 -20.24 -16.33
C PHE A 272 -0.18 -20.78 -15.13
N THR A 273 -0.18 -22.09 -14.94
CA THR A 273 -0.99 -22.80 -13.95
C THR A 273 -0.81 -22.25 -12.52
N GLU A 274 0.43 -21.99 -12.08
CA GLU A 274 0.71 -21.47 -10.73
C GLU A 274 0.15 -20.06 -10.54
N ARG A 275 0.26 -19.21 -11.56
CA ARG A 275 -0.28 -17.86 -11.52
C ARG A 275 -1.81 -17.86 -11.47
N PHE A 276 -2.44 -18.71 -12.29
CA PHE A 276 -3.89 -18.86 -12.30
C PHE A 276 -4.43 -19.35 -10.95
N GLN A 277 -3.73 -20.32 -10.33
CA GLN A 277 -4.07 -20.80 -9.00
C GLN A 277 -3.95 -19.69 -7.95
N MET A 278 -2.89 -18.88 -7.98
CA MET A 278 -2.72 -17.74 -7.08
C MET A 278 -3.86 -16.72 -7.23
N LEU A 279 -4.16 -16.28 -8.45
CA LEU A 279 -5.23 -15.32 -8.71
C LEU A 279 -6.61 -15.84 -8.23
N ARG A 280 -6.89 -17.12 -8.46
CA ARG A 280 -8.11 -17.78 -8.01
C ARG A 280 -8.19 -17.87 -6.48
N ALA A 281 -7.08 -18.24 -5.83
CA ALA A 281 -6.97 -18.31 -4.38
C ALA A 281 -7.16 -16.92 -3.74
N LEU A 282 -6.51 -15.87 -4.29
CA LEU A 282 -6.66 -14.49 -3.82
C LEU A 282 -8.10 -13.96 -3.99
N THR A 283 -8.76 -14.33 -5.09
CA THR A 283 -10.18 -13.95 -5.32
C THR A 283 -11.11 -14.62 -4.29
N ALA A 284 -10.90 -15.90 -4.01
CA ALA A 284 -11.66 -16.63 -2.98
C ALA A 284 -11.37 -16.08 -1.58
N LEU A 285 -10.10 -15.77 -1.28
CA LEU A 285 -9.67 -15.17 -0.01
C LEU A 285 -10.35 -13.81 0.23
N LYS A 286 -10.42 -12.97 -0.80
CA LYS A 286 -11.09 -11.67 -0.74
C LYS A 286 -12.54 -11.76 -0.28
N ALA A 287 -13.28 -12.77 -0.71
CA ALA A 287 -14.66 -12.99 -0.27
C ALA A 287 -14.70 -13.50 1.18
N ARG A 288 -13.80 -14.41 1.55
CA ARG A 288 -13.77 -15.05 2.87
C ARG A 288 -13.34 -14.09 3.99
N VAL A 289 -12.34 -13.23 3.74
CA VAL A 289 -11.83 -12.25 4.72
C VAL A 289 -12.94 -11.31 5.22
N ALA A 290 -13.91 -10.96 4.39
CA ALA A 290 -14.98 -10.04 4.76
C ALA A 290 -15.92 -10.55 5.88
N SER A 291 -15.95 -11.86 6.14
CA SER A 291 -16.83 -12.49 7.15
C SER A 291 -16.12 -12.85 8.46
N ILE A 292 -14.81 -12.62 8.55
CA ILE A 292 -14.01 -12.96 9.72
C ILE A 292 -14.00 -11.78 10.70
N ILE A 293 -14.21 -12.08 11.99
CA ILE A 293 -14.21 -11.09 13.07
C ILE A 293 -12.97 -11.27 13.96
N GLU A 294 -12.54 -12.52 14.19
CA GLU A 294 -11.42 -12.82 15.07
C GLU A 294 -10.07 -12.62 14.38
N MET A 295 -9.16 -11.94 15.07
CA MET A 295 -7.84 -11.58 14.55
C MET A 295 -6.96 -12.78 14.22
N ASP A 296 -6.94 -13.78 15.10
CA ASP A 296 -6.12 -14.98 14.93
C ASP A 296 -6.63 -15.85 13.77
N GLU A 297 -7.95 -15.94 13.60
CA GLU A 297 -8.56 -16.61 12.47
C GLU A 297 -8.25 -15.86 11.16
N LEU A 298 -8.34 -14.54 11.17
CA LEU A 298 -7.99 -13.69 10.03
C LEU A 298 -6.55 -13.95 9.58
N ALA A 299 -5.60 -13.86 10.52
CA ALA A 299 -4.19 -14.08 10.22
C ALA A 299 -3.94 -15.48 9.65
N ARG A 300 -4.49 -16.50 10.29
CA ARG A 300 -4.37 -17.89 9.85
C ARG A 300 -4.89 -18.08 8.44
N VAL A 301 -6.13 -17.65 8.16
CA VAL A 301 -6.78 -17.83 6.85
C VAL A 301 -6.02 -17.09 5.75
N VAL A 302 -5.60 -15.84 6.01
CA VAL A 302 -4.86 -15.05 5.03
C VAL A 302 -3.50 -15.68 4.74
N LEU A 303 -2.73 -16.01 5.77
CA LEU A 303 -1.36 -16.52 5.61
C LEU A 303 -1.32 -17.94 5.06
N GLU A 304 -2.25 -18.83 5.47
CA GLU A 304 -2.37 -20.18 4.89
C GLU A 304 -2.72 -20.10 3.42
N THR A 305 -3.75 -19.35 3.04
CA THR A 305 -4.16 -19.24 1.64
C THR A 305 -3.02 -18.70 0.77
N LEU A 306 -2.29 -17.68 1.25
CA LEU A 306 -1.14 -17.14 0.53
C LEU A 306 -0.01 -18.17 0.38
N HIS A 307 0.28 -18.92 1.43
CA HIS A 307 1.35 -19.94 1.42
C HIS A 307 1.00 -21.14 0.54
N GLU A 308 -0.25 -21.60 0.54
CA GLU A 308 -0.74 -22.71 -0.30
C GLU A 308 -0.62 -22.42 -1.80
N THR A 309 -0.57 -21.16 -2.21
CA THR A 309 -0.37 -20.78 -3.63
C THR A 309 0.99 -21.21 -4.19
N ARG A 310 1.92 -21.66 -3.36
CA ARG A 310 3.33 -21.97 -3.68
C ARG A 310 4.12 -20.81 -4.31
N ARG A 311 3.51 -19.65 -4.44
CA ARG A 311 4.14 -18.40 -4.93
C ARG A 311 4.67 -17.53 -3.79
N VAL A 312 4.39 -17.90 -2.55
CA VAL A 312 4.80 -17.18 -1.36
C VAL A 312 5.55 -18.15 -0.46
N THR A 313 6.86 -17.93 -0.29
CA THR A 313 7.69 -18.72 0.63
C THR A 313 7.65 -18.17 2.05
N HIS A 314 7.47 -16.86 2.20
CA HIS A 314 7.38 -16.16 3.48
C HIS A 314 6.14 -15.26 3.47
N ALA A 315 5.33 -15.36 4.51
CA ALA A 315 4.22 -14.45 4.74
C ALA A 315 4.14 -14.11 6.22
N SER A 316 3.87 -12.86 6.58
CA SER A 316 3.69 -12.45 7.96
C SER A 316 2.75 -11.24 8.08
N ILE A 317 2.04 -11.17 9.21
CA ILE A 317 1.23 -10.03 9.58
C ILE A 317 1.79 -9.45 10.87
N TYR A 318 2.05 -8.15 10.86
CA TYR A 318 2.44 -7.36 12.02
C TYR A 318 1.37 -6.35 12.34
N LEU A 319 1.00 -6.22 13.61
CA LEU A 319 0.02 -5.24 14.07
C LEU A 319 0.65 -4.30 15.07
N LEU A 320 0.15 -3.07 15.09
CA LEU A 320 0.58 -2.03 16.03
C LEU A 320 0.38 -2.53 17.47
N ALA A 321 1.45 -2.52 18.25
CA ALA A 321 1.46 -2.91 19.66
C ALA A 321 0.74 -1.85 20.51
N ASP A 322 0.02 -2.30 21.54
CA ASP A 322 -0.75 -1.41 22.43
C ASP A 322 0.10 -0.76 23.52
N SER A 323 1.22 -1.39 23.92
CA SER A 323 2.01 -0.96 25.08
C SER A 323 3.41 -0.43 24.74
N THR A 324 3.97 -0.83 23.60
CA THR A 324 5.33 -0.45 23.18
C THR A 324 5.27 0.18 21.78
N PRO A 325 6.14 1.19 21.48
CA PRO A 325 6.15 1.81 20.16
C PRO A 325 6.75 0.85 19.14
N GLY A 326 5.88 0.16 18.40
CA GLY A 326 6.31 -0.80 17.39
C GLY A 326 5.19 -1.71 16.94
N PHE A 327 5.57 -2.78 16.28
CA PHE A 327 4.65 -3.73 15.66
C PHE A 327 4.95 -5.14 16.15
N ASN A 328 3.99 -5.77 16.79
CA ASN A 328 4.03 -7.17 17.17
C ASN A 328 3.63 -8.05 15.99
N ARG A 329 4.37 -9.13 15.78
CA ARG A 329 3.98 -10.15 14.82
C ARG A 329 2.75 -10.91 15.34
N LEU A 330 1.67 -10.90 14.56
CA LEU A 330 0.46 -11.63 14.86
C LEU A 330 0.61 -13.11 14.51
N ASP A 331 0.99 -13.41 13.25
CA ASP A 331 1.24 -14.77 12.77
C ASP A 331 2.17 -14.74 11.56
N TYR A 332 2.73 -15.90 11.17
CA TYR A 332 3.65 -16.04 10.03
C TYR A 332 3.58 -17.43 9.40
N ARG A 333 4.07 -17.52 8.15
CA ARG A 333 4.32 -18.77 7.43
C ARG A 333 5.70 -18.68 6.77
N GLY A 334 6.40 -19.82 6.75
CA GLY A 334 7.80 -19.91 6.31
C GLY A 334 8.81 -19.70 7.44
N PRO A 335 10.08 -19.36 7.14
CA PRO A 335 11.11 -19.12 8.13
C PRO A 335 10.76 -17.99 9.11
N ASP A 336 11.07 -18.19 10.37
CA ASP A 336 10.70 -17.31 11.48
C ASP A 336 11.27 -15.89 11.35
N PRO A 337 10.45 -14.84 11.17
CA PRO A 337 10.86 -13.45 11.20
C PRO A 337 10.87 -12.93 12.67
N VAL A 338 11.44 -11.74 12.92
CA VAL A 338 11.49 -11.16 14.26
C VAL A 338 10.08 -11.04 14.87
N PRO A 339 9.92 -11.31 16.20
CA PRO A 339 8.60 -11.23 16.85
C PRO A 339 8.11 -9.79 17.03
N PHE A 340 9.02 -8.82 17.06
CA PHE A 340 8.71 -7.40 17.27
C PHE A 340 9.60 -6.53 16.40
N VAL A 341 9.01 -5.48 15.80
CA VAL A 341 9.72 -4.44 15.02
C VAL A 341 9.48 -3.10 15.69
N ASP A 342 10.54 -2.47 16.18
CA ASP A 342 10.48 -1.15 16.78
C ASP A 342 10.02 -0.09 15.76
N ALA A 343 9.26 0.90 16.20
CA ALA A 343 8.78 1.98 15.36
C ALA A 343 9.93 2.81 14.73
N ALA A 344 11.07 2.92 15.43
CA ALA A 344 12.26 3.58 14.89
C ALA A 344 12.86 2.77 13.74
N ALA A 345 12.90 1.43 13.83
CA ALA A 345 13.34 0.55 12.75
C ALA A 345 12.38 0.61 11.56
N ALA A 346 11.08 0.72 11.80
CA ALA A 346 10.05 0.83 10.77
C ALA A 346 9.89 2.24 10.17
N ARG A 347 10.66 3.25 10.65
CA ARG A 347 10.52 4.68 10.26
C ARG A 347 10.45 4.89 8.75
N GLY A 348 11.31 4.23 8.00
CA GLY A 348 11.35 4.33 6.53
C GLY A 348 10.06 3.85 5.88
N LEU A 349 9.48 2.73 6.35
CA LEU A 349 8.22 2.17 5.88
C LEU A 349 7.03 3.05 6.24
N LEU A 350 7.01 3.58 7.47
CA LEU A 350 5.98 4.50 7.94
C LEU A 350 5.97 5.80 7.11
N ALA A 351 7.15 6.35 6.81
CA ALA A 351 7.28 7.52 5.96
C ALA A 351 6.88 7.24 4.51
N ALA A 352 7.12 6.04 3.98
CA ALA A 352 6.65 5.64 2.65
C ALA A 352 5.12 5.56 2.60
N ALA A 353 4.51 4.94 3.60
CA ALA A 353 3.05 4.83 3.71
C ALA A 353 2.37 6.20 3.88
N SER A 354 2.94 7.12 4.67
CA SER A 354 2.39 8.48 4.86
C SER A 354 2.43 9.34 3.59
N THR A 355 3.34 9.03 2.65
CA THR A 355 3.39 9.66 1.32
C THR A 355 2.43 9.05 0.31
N GLY A 356 1.52 8.15 0.74
CA GLY A 356 0.52 7.50 -0.11
C GLY A 356 1.04 6.27 -0.87
N GLN A 357 2.20 5.76 -0.54
CA GLN A 357 2.76 4.56 -1.15
C GLN A 357 2.00 3.32 -0.65
N LYS A 358 1.18 2.72 -1.51
CA LYS A 358 0.31 1.59 -1.15
C LYS A 358 1.07 0.28 -0.90
N ALA A 359 2.25 0.10 -1.48
CA ALA A 359 3.15 -1.02 -1.20
C ALA A 359 4.61 -0.60 -1.35
N VAL A 360 5.48 -1.18 -0.55
CA VAL A 360 6.93 -1.06 -0.66
C VAL A 360 7.49 -2.38 -1.18
N LEU A 361 8.20 -2.31 -2.30
CA LEU A 361 8.82 -3.46 -2.95
C LEU A 361 10.33 -3.40 -2.77
N LYS A 362 10.91 -4.43 -2.21
CA LYS A 362 12.34 -4.55 -1.97
C LYS A 362 13.17 -4.27 -3.23
N GLU A 363 12.77 -4.85 -4.35
CA GLU A 363 13.42 -4.66 -5.66
C GLU A 363 13.47 -3.20 -6.12
N ASN A 364 12.40 -2.43 -5.89
CA ASN A 364 12.35 -1.00 -6.27
C ASN A 364 13.26 -0.17 -5.37
N VAL A 365 13.31 -0.50 -4.08
CA VAL A 365 14.18 0.17 -3.11
C VAL A 365 15.64 -0.12 -3.42
N GLU A 366 16.00 -1.38 -3.69
CA GLU A 366 17.36 -1.79 -4.08
C GLU A 366 17.80 -1.12 -5.40
N ARG A 367 16.89 -1.05 -6.39
CA ARG A 367 17.14 -0.36 -7.66
C ARG A 367 17.42 1.12 -7.44
N ARG A 368 16.58 1.82 -6.69
CA ARG A 368 16.74 3.24 -6.39
C ARG A 368 18.03 3.52 -5.63
N LEU A 369 18.37 2.65 -4.70
CA LEU A 369 19.61 2.73 -3.94
C LEU A 369 20.84 2.55 -4.85
N ALA A 370 20.80 1.63 -5.81
CA ALA A 370 21.87 1.44 -6.79
C ALA A 370 22.02 2.65 -7.73
N GLU A 371 20.91 3.27 -8.17
CA GLU A 371 20.91 4.51 -8.96
C GLU A 371 21.59 5.66 -8.22
N LEU A 372 21.17 5.93 -6.97
CA LEU A 372 21.72 7.01 -6.14
C LEU A 372 23.20 6.81 -5.79
N ARG A 373 23.65 5.56 -5.62
CA ARG A 373 25.09 5.26 -5.42
C ARG A 373 25.94 5.51 -6.68
N GLY A 374 25.33 5.47 -7.86
CA GLY A 374 25.96 5.78 -9.15
C GLY A 374 26.00 7.27 -9.49
N GLU A 375 25.18 8.09 -8.85
CA GLU A 375 25.18 9.54 -9.02
C GLU A 375 26.29 10.17 -8.17
N ALA A 376 27.23 10.85 -8.83
CA ALA A 376 28.44 11.42 -8.18
C ALA A 376 28.18 12.64 -7.27
N GLU A 377 26.97 13.16 -7.21
CA GLU A 377 26.59 14.31 -6.39
C GLU A 377 26.24 13.90 -4.95
N ASN A 378 27.17 14.20 -4.04
CA ASN A 378 27.05 13.92 -2.61
C ASN A 378 26.29 15.04 -1.87
N THR A 379 25.08 15.37 -2.32
CA THR A 379 24.23 16.40 -1.72
C THR A 379 23.61 15.89 -0.40
N ARG A 380 23.34 16.78 0.56
CA ARG A 380 22.68 16.45 1.85
C ARG A 380 21.38 15.67 1.62
N ARG A 381 20.58 16.08 0.63
CA ARG A 381 19.33 15.42 0.24
C ARG A 381 19.54 13.98 -0.23
N THR A 382 20.59 13.71 -1.01
CA THR A 382 20.94 12.37 -1.47
C THR A 382 21.36 11.47 -0.32
N ARG A 383 22.08 11.99 0.69
CA ARG A 383 22.45 11.23 1.90
C ARG A 383 21.24 10.88 2.77
N GLU A 384 20.31 11.79 2.93
CA GLU A 384 19.06 11.54 3.67
C GLU A 384 18.20 10.49 2.97
N GLU A 385 18.09 10.55 1.63
CA GLU A 385 17.37 9.54 0.83
C GLU A 385 18.04 8.16 0.92
N LEU A 386 19.37 8.10 0.82
CA LEU A 386 20.15 6.86 0.98
C LEU A 386 19.94 6.23 2.36
N LYS A 387 19.95 7.04 3.44
CA LYS A 387 19.67 6.56 4.79
C LYS A 387 18.27 5.98 4.89
N ARG A 388 17.26 6.72 4.40
CA ARG A 388 15.85 6.26 4.39
C ARG A 388 15.68 4.94 3.65
N LEU A 389 16.30 4.77 2.48
CA LEU A 389 16.21 3.53 1.71
C LEU A 389 16.89 2.35 2.41
N ASN A 390 18.03 2.59 3.08
CA ASN A 390 18.69 1.57 3.87
C ASN A 390 17.84 1.16 5.11
N ASP A 391 17.21 2.13 5.78
CA ASP A 391 16.30 1.85 6.91
C ASP A 391 15.11 0.97 6.45
N ILE A 392 14.54 1.26 5.27
CA ILE A 392 13.48 0.43 4.67
C ILE A 392 13.98 -1.00 4.42
N LEU A 393 15.15 -1.16 3.80
CA LEU A 393 15.70 -2.49 3.50
C LEU A 393 16.02 -3.27 4.77
N SER A 394 16.53 -2.61 5.81
CA SER A 394 16.78 -3.22 7.11
C SER A 394 15.49 -3.72 7.74
N ALA A 395 14.44 -2.90 7.80
CA ALA A 395 13.14 -3.30 8.35
C ALA A 395 12.51 -4.46 7.55
N MET A 396 12.53 -4.38 6.20
CA MET A 396 12.04 -5.48 5.35
C MET A 396 12.85 -6.75 5.53
N GLY A 397 14.17 -6.64 5.76
CA GLY A 397 15.05 -7.76 6.05
C GLY A 397 14.69 -8.46 7.37
N GLN A 398 14.43 -7.70 8.43
CA GLN A 398 13.99 -8.23 9.74
C GLN A 398 12.65 -8.95 9.63
N MET A 399 11.70 -8.39 8.88
CA MET A 399 10.39 -8.99 8.64
C MET A 399 10.40 -10.09 7.57
N LYS A 400 11.53 -10.36 6.93
CA LYS A 400 11.67 -11.29 5.79
C LYS A 400 10.65 -10.99 4.69
N ALA A 401 10.62 -9.73 4.25
CA ALA A 401 9.64 -9.22 3.30
C ALA A 401 10.27 -8.86 1.94
N GLY A 402 9.71 -9.33 0.86
CA GLY A 402 9.94 -8.86 -0.51
C GLY A 402 8.96 -7.76 -0.92
N ILE A 403 7.73 -7.86 -0.41
CA ILE A 403 6.67 -6.84 -0.50
C ILE A 403 6.17 -6.56 0.91
N THR A 404 6.06 -5.29 1.26
CA THR A 404 5.40 -4.82 2.47
C THR A 404 4.22 -3.96 2.08
N VAL A 405 3.02 -4.37 2.48
CA VAL A 405 1.77 -3.63 2.31
C VAL A 405 1.40 -3.03 3.66
N PRO A 406 1.40 -1.70 3.81
CA PRO A 406 0.91 -1.06 5.01
C PRO A 406 -0.60 -1.28 5.15
N LEU A 407 -1.01 -1.76 6.30
CA LEU A 407 -2.41 -1.88 6.68
C LEU A 407 -2.86 -0.55 7.27
N VAL A 408 -3.72 0.17 6.53
CA VAL A 408 -4.16 1.52 6.90
C VAL A 408 -5.63 1.46 7.30
N GLY A 409 -5.93 1.78 8.57
CA GLY A 409 -7.29 1.93 9.11
C GLY A 409 -7.61 3.41 9.33
N GLY A 410 -8.54 3.96 8.57
CA GLY A 410 -8.81 5.39 8.55
C GLY A 410 -7.57 6.19 8.14
N GLU A 411 -7.04 7.04 9.04
CA GLU A 411 -5.81 7.81 8.81
C GLU A 411 -4.55 7.19 9.47
N ARG A 412 -4.65 5.99 10.07
CA ARG A 412 -3.57 5.38 10.86
C ARG A 412 -3.06 4.10 10.21
N ILE A 413 -1.76 3.85 10.37
CA ILE A 413 -1.17 2.57 10.02
C ILE A 413 -1.43 1.63 11.21
N VAL A 414 -2.23 0.58 10.98
CA VAL A 414 -2.58 -0.42 11.99
C VAL A 414 -1.67 -1.64 11.95
N GLY A 415 -0.87 -1.78 10.87
CA GLY A 415 0.07 -2.90 10.75
C GLY A 415 0.72 -3.00 9.38
N PHE A 416 1.32 -4.17 9.11
CA PHE A 416 1.95 -4.51 7.85
C PHE A 416 1.60 -5.95 7.45
N LEU A 417 1.25 -6.16 6.19
CA LEU A 417 1.18 -7.47 5.55
C LEU A 417 2.45 -7.63 4.70
N ASN A 418 3.23 -8.67 4.97
CA ASN A 418 4.49 -8.94 4.30
C ASN A 418 4.42 -10.24 3.53
N LEU A 419 4.99 -10.24 2.33
CA LEU A 419 5.08 -11.39 1.44
C LEU A 419 6.47 -11.44 0.79
N TRP A 420 7.01 -12.63 0.60
CA TRP A 420 8.22 -12.83 -0.17
C TRP A 420 8.23 -14.23 -0.83
N ASP A 421 8.70 -14.27 -2.07
CA ASP A 421 9.17 -15.48 -2.73
C ASP A 421 10.70 -15.40 -2.86
N GLU A 422 11.40 -16.13 -2.01
CA GLU A 422 12.87 -16.13 -1.96
C GLU A 422 13.49 -16.71 -3.25
N ARG A 423 12.77 -17.53 -3.98
CA ARG A 423 13.25 -18.22 -5.18
C ARG A 423 13.45 -17.30 -6.37
N VAL A 424 12.73 -16.17 -6.41
CA VAL A 424 12.67 -15.26 -7.57
C VAL A 424 12.87 -13.82 -7.12
N ALA A 425 13.77 -13.09 -7.79
CA ALA A 425 14.09 -11.70 -7.43
C ALA A 425 12.93 -10.71 -7.68
N GLU A 426 12.16 -10.88 -8.77
CA GLU A 426 10.91 -10.14 -9.06
C GLU A 426 9.77 -11.16 -9.07
N ALA A 427 9.25 -11.48 -7.88
CA ALA A 427 8.36 -12.62 -7.71
C ALA A 427 6.93 -12.37 -8.21
N TYR A 428 6.49 -11.10 -8.27
CA TYR A 428 5.06 -10.80 -8.45
C TYR A 428 4.81 -9.85 -9.63
N ALA A 429 3.79 -10.16 -10.43
CA ALA A 429 3.31 -9.32 -11.51
C ALA A 429 2.45 -8.16 -10.97
N SER A 430 2.19 -7.14 -11.80
CA SER A 430 1.45 -5.94 -11.39
C SER A 430 0.02 -6.22 -10.95
N ASP A 431 -0.65 -7.19 -11.57
CA ASP A 431 -1.99 -7.64 -11.21
C ASP A 431 -2.03 -8.44 -9.89
N GLU A 432 -1.01 -9.30 -9.65
CA GLU A 432 -0.85 -10.02 -8.39
C GLU A 432 -0.66 -9.04 -7.23
N ILE A 433 0.17 -8.00 -7.43
CA ILE A 433 0.37 -6.94 -6.44
C ILE A 433 -0.92 -6.15 -6.20
N ALA A 434 -1.67 -5.82 -7.27
CA ALA A 434 -2.95 -5.12 -7.12
C ALA A 434 -3.93 -5.93 -6.27
N MET A 435 -4.02 -7.25 -6.45
CA MET A 435 -4.84 -8.13 -5.62
C MET A 435 -4.36 -8.22 -4.17
N VAL A 436 -3.04 -8.31 -3.94
CA VAL A 436 -2.48 -8.29 -2.59
C VAL A 436 -2.80 -6.97 -1.89
N LEU A 437 -2.76 -5.85 -2.60
CA LEU A 437 -3.17 -4.54 -2.07
C LEU A 437 -4.65 -4.52 -1.67
N GLU A 438 -5.54 -5.06 -2.51
CA GLU A 438 -6.96 -5.17 -2.18
C GLU A 438 -7.22 -6.06 -0.95
N ILE A 439 -6.45 -7.15 -0.79
CA ILE A 439 -6.50 -7.99 0.41
C ILE A 439 -6.02 -7.20 1.62
N GLY A 440 -4.91 -6.46 1.49
CA GLY A 440 -4.40 -5.59 2.54
C GLY A 440 -5.42 -4.54 3.00
N GLU A 441 -6.14 -3.91 2.09
CA GLU A 441 -7.22 -2.96 2.40
C GLU A 441 -8.37 -3.65 3.18
N ARG A 442 -8.75 -4.88 2.78
CA ARG A 442 -9.78 -5.65 3.51
C ARG A 442 -9.30 -6.11 4.88
N VAL A 443 -8.07 -6.62 4.97
CA VAL A 443 -7.45 -6.99 6.24
C VAL A 443 -7.41 -5.79 7.18
N SER A 444 -7.04 -4.60 6.69
CA SER A 444 -7.05 -3.36 7.47
C SER A 444 -8.44 -3.05 8.04
N THR A 445 -9.47 -3.18 7.22
CA THR A 445 -10.88 -2.94 7.64
C THR A 445 -11.31 -3.94 8.71
N VAL A 446 -10.97 -5.23 8.55
CA VAL A 446 -11.31 -6.25 9.56
C VAL A 446 -10.55 -6.02 10.86
N VAL A 447 -9.27 -5.68 10.81
CA VAL A 447 -8.44 -5.34 11.97
C VAL A 447 -9.05 -4.15 12.74
N GLU A 448 -9.49 -3.12 12.04
CA GLU A 448 -10.12 -1.95 12.66
C GLU A 448 -11.46 -2.31 13.29
N ASN A 449 -12.31 -3.04 12.58
CA ASN A 449 -13.60 -3.49 13.08
C ASN A 449 -13.47 -4.43 14.30
N SER A 450 -12.52 -5.37 14.27
CA SER A 450 -12.25 -6.27 15.40
C SER A 450 -11.83 -5.47 16.64
N LYS A 451 -10.89 -4.51 16.50
CA LYS A 451 -10.49 -3.63 17.61
C LYS A 451 -11.65 -2.77 18.14
N LEU A 452 -12.53 -2.30 17.26
CA LEU A 452 -13.73 -1.56 17.65
C LEU A 452 -14.72 -2.48 18.39
N PHE A 453 -14.91 -3.71 17.91
CA PHE A 453 -15.77 -4.70 18.52
C PHE A 453 -15.30 -5.09 19.93
N GLU A 454 -14.00 -5.34 20.11
CA GLU A 454 -13.42 -5.61 21.43
C GLU A 454 -13.63 -4.44 22.39
N ARG A 455 -13.43 -3.20 21.94
CA ARG A 455 -13.69 -1.99 22.74
C ARG A 455 -15.16 -1.86 23.12
N MET A 456 -16.07 -2.14 22.18
CA MET A 456 -17.52 -2.14 22.49
C MET A 456 -17.87 -3.21 23.52
N LYS A 457 -17.40 -4.44 23.33
CA LYS A 457 -17.62 -5.56 24.25
C LYS A 457 -17.11 -5.24 25.66
N GLU A 458 -15.93 -4.66 25.79
CA GLU A 458 -15.40 -4.25 27.09
C GLU A 458 -16.21 -3.10 27.69
N ARG A 459 -16.61 -2.12 26.89
CA ARG A 459 -17.48 -1.04 27.34
C ARG A 459 -18.83 -1.56 27.84
N ASP A 460 -19.46 -2.46 27.10
CA ASP A 460 -20.77 -3.02 27.47
C ASP A 460 -20.66 -3.90 28.73
N ARG A 461 -19.56 -4.66 28.86
CA ARG A 461 -19.24 -5.41 30.08
C ARG A 461 -19.08 -4.49 31.29
N LEU A 462 -18.36 -3.39 31.13
CA LEU A 462 -18.16 -2.40 32.19
C LEU A 462 -19.48 -1.66 32.53
N ALA A 463 -20.33 -1.39 31.55
CA ALA A 463 -21.61 -0.75 31.77
C ALA A 463 -22.56 -1.66 32.56
N ALA A 464 -22.68 -2.94 32.17
CA ALA A 464 -23.47 -3.93 32.92
C ALA A 464 -22.93 -4.12 34.36
N LEU A 465 -21.61 -4.19 34.50
CA LEU A 465 -20.98 -4.27 35.81
C LEU A 465 -21.24 -3.01 36.66
N GLY A 466 -21.28 -1.83 36.03
CA GLY A 466 -21.56 -0.56 36.68
C GLY A 466 -22.99 -0.44 37.21
N GLU A 467 -23.94 -0.92 36.45
CA GLU A 467 -25.36 -0.93 36.85
C GLU A 467 -25.58 -1.88 38.05
N MET A 468 -25.06 -3.10 37.99
CA MET A 468 -25.10 -4.06 39.08
C MET A 468 -24.34 -3.57 40.33
N ALA A 469 -23.17 -2.99 40.14
CA ALA A 469 -22.32 -2.47 41.20
C ALA A 469 -22.97 -1.32 41.98
N ALA A 470 -23.72 -0.45 41.30
CA ALA A 470 -24.41 0.66 41.94
C ALA A 470 -25.52 0.19 42.94
N GLY A 471 -26.29 -0.81 42.54
CA GLY A 471 -27.29 -1.45 43.43
C GLY A 471 -26.66 -2.15 44.64
N LEU A 472 -25.68 -3.04 44.35
CA LEU A 472 -24.95 -3.76 45.40
C LEU A 472 -24.21 -2.85 46.38
N ALA A 473 -23.64 -1.75 45.90
CA ALA A 473 -22.93 -0.82 46.78
C ALA A 473 -23.84 -0.12 47.78
N HIS A 474 -25.07 0.23 47.38
CA HIS A 474 -26.09 0.76 48.32
C HIS A 474 -26.51 -0.29 49.34
N GLU A 475 -26.70 -1.53 48.90
CA GLU A 475 -27.07 -2.63 49.79
C GLU A 475 -25.94 -3.05 50.76
N ILE A 476 -24.68 -2.91 50.36
CA ILE A 476 -23.50 -3.15 51.21
C ILE A 476 -23.26 -1.99 52.16
N ARG A 477 -23.40 -0.72 51.74
CA ARG A 477 -23.20 0.44 52.61
C ARG A 477 -24.18 0.50 53.75
N ASN A 478 -25.42 0.05 53.55
CA ASN A 478 -26.47 0.06 54.60
C ASN A 478 -26.08 -0.78 55.82
N PRO A 479 -25.73 -2.07 55.72
CA PRO A 479 -25.29 -2.85 56.89
C PRO A 479 -23.97 -2.35 57.47
N LEU A 480 -23.03 -1.91 56.61
CA LEU A 480 -21.77 -1.33 57.10
C LEU A 480 -22.03 -0.03 57.90
N GLY A 481 -22.97 0.80 57.45
CA GLY A 481 -23.39 2.00 58.17
C GLY A 481 -24.00 1.68 59.51
N ALA A 482 -24.82 0.62 59.59
CA ALA A 482 -25.41 0.14 60.85
C ALA A 482 -24.32 -0.39 61.84
N ILE A 483 -23.38 -1.22 61.34
CA ILE A 483 -22.28 -1.75 62.13
C ILE A 483 -21.40 -0.61 62.65
N LYS A 484 -21.06 0.38 61.80
CA LYS A 484 -20.29 1.56 62.19
C LYS A 484 -21.02 2.37 63.25
N GLY A 485 -22.32 2.66 63.03
CA GLY A 485 -23.15 3.37 63.99
C GLY A 485 -23.20 2.67 65.32
N ALA A 486 -23.42 1.35 65.36
CA ALA A 486 -23.43 0.55 66.59
C ALA A 486 -22.07 0.61 67.31
N ALA A 487 -20.98 0.43 66.58
CA ALA A 487 -19.64 0.48 67.15
C ALA A 487 -19.26 1.88 67.69
N GLN A 488 -19.69 2.94 67.02
CA GLN A 488 -19.47 4.35 67.46
C GLN A 488 -20.35 4.79 68.64
N PHE A 489 -21.51 4.13 68.83
CA PHE A 489 -22.36 4.37 70.00
C PHE A 489 -21.78 3.80 71.31
N LEU A 490 -20.88 2.82 71.17
CA LEU A 490 -20.13 2.23 72.29
C LEU A 490 -18.93 3.13 72.57
N ASP A 491 -18.93 3.86 73.68
CA ASP A 491 -17.83 4.78 74.05
C ASP A 491 -16.55 3.93 74.35
N PRO A 492 -15.48 4.06 73.56
CA PRO A 492 -14.26 3.25 73.78
C PRO A 492 -13.61 3.52 75.15
N THR A 493 -13.87 4.67 75.79
CA THR A 493 -13.32 5.04 77.11
C THR A 493 -13.96 4.28 78.25
N GLN A 494 -15.15 3.70 78.04
CA GLN A 494 -15.87 2.90 79.05
C GLN A 494 -15.44 1.40 79.04
N PHE A 495 -14.74 0.97 77.99
CA PHE A 495 -14.24 -0.41 77.87
C PHE A 495 -12.73 -0.41 78.20
N LYS A 496 -12.38 -1.15 79.30
CA LYS A 496 -10.98 -1.29 79.70
C LYS A 496 -10.36 -2.55 79.10
N GLY A 497 -9.18 -2.43 78.46
CA GLY A 497 -8.43 -3.56 77.93
C GLY A 497 -8.77 -3.89 76.48
N GLU A 498 -8.74 -5.17 76.11
CA GLU A 498 -8.85 -5.70 74.73
C GLU A 498 -10.16 -5.30 74.04
N ASP A 499 -11.29 -5.09 74.78
CA ASP A 499 -12.59 -4.77 74.20
C ASP A 499 -12.62 -3.39 73.47
N GLY A 500 -11.89 -2.39 73.98
CA GLY A 500 -11.76 -1.09 73.32
C GLY A 500 -10.93 -1.16 72.04
N GLU A 501 -9.94 -2.02 71.98
CA GLU A 501 -9.14 -2.28 70.78
C GLU A 501 -9.98 -2.99 69.72
N PHE A 502 -10.84 -3.97 70.10
CA PHE A 502 -11.77 -4.64 69.17
C PHE A 502 -12.74 -3.69 68.51
N LEU A 503 -13.28 -2.71 69.23
CA LEU A 503 -14.17 -1.68 68.65
C LEU A 503 -13.42 -0.81 67.65
N GLY A 504 -12.18 -0.46 67.92
CA GLY A 504 -11.29 0.25 66.99
C GLY A 504 -11.11 -0.53 65.68
N VAL A 505 -10.80 -1.82 65.80
CA VAL A 505 -10.65 -2.73 64.67
C VAL A 505 -11.92 -2.84 63.83
N ILE A 506 -13.11 -2.95 64.48
CA ILE A 506 -14.38 -2.99 63.76
C ILE A 506 -14.64 -1.71 62.95
N VAL A 507 -14.37 -0.55 63.53
CA VAL A 507 -14.56 0.75 62.86
C VAL A 507 -13.58 0.90 61.68
N GLU A 508 -12.30 0.51 61.89
CA GLU A 508 -11.26 0.51 60.84
C GLU A 508 -11.65 -0.40 59.68
N GLU A 509 -12.13 -1.63 59.95
CA GLU A 509 -12.52 -2.60 58.94
C GLU A 509 -13.76 -2.16 58.16
N VAL A 510 -14.73 -1.53 58.81
CA VAL A 510 -15.89 -0.94 58.13
C VAL A 510 -15.48 0.23 57.20
N HIS A 511 -14.54 1.05 57.65
CA HIS A 511 -13.97 2.09 56.79
C HIS A 511 -13.24 1.49 55.59
N ARG A 512 -12.47 0.44 55.79
CA ARG A 512 -11.74 -0.28 54.75
C ARG A 512 -12.70 -0.87 53.72
N LEU A 513 -13.78 -1.54 54.14
CA LEU A 513 -14.81 -2.12 53.28
C LEU A 513 -15.55 -1.04 52.47
N ASN A 514 -15.90 0.09 53.08
CA ASN A 514 -16.48 1.22 52.36
C ASN A 514 -15.52 1.76 51.27
N GLY A 515 -14.22 1.80 51.56
CA GLY A 515 -13.19 2.17 50.58
C GLY A 515 -13.12 1.21 49.39
N VAL A 516 -13.17 -0.10 49.64
CA VAL A 516 -13.22 -1.15 48.61
C VAL A 516 -14.44 -1.01 47.71
N VAL A 517 -15.62 -0.83 48.32
CA VAL A 517 -16.90 -0.65 47.59
C VAL A 517 -16.87 0.61 46.73
N THR A 518 -16.30 1.69 47.24
CA THR A 518 -16.16 2.94 46.50
C THR A 518 -15.21 2.77 45.28
N GLN A 519 -14.04 2.16 45.47
CA GLN A 519 -13.10 1.88 44.39
C GLN A 519 -13.70 0.96 43.32
N PHE A 520 -14.50 -0.03 43.74
CA PHE A 520 -15.21 -0.92 42.82
C PHE A 520 -16.27 -0.17 41.97
N LEU A 521 -17.00 0.76 42.59
CA LEU A 521 -17.93 1.62 41.89
C LEU A 521 -17.20 2.55 40.87
N ASP A 522 -16.10 3.15 41.28
CA ASP A 522 -15.29 4.03 40.41
C ASP A 522 -14.69 3.24 39.24
N TYR A 523 -14.32 1.97 39.45
CA TYR A 523 -13.87 1.10 38.36
C TYR A 523 -15.01 0.74 37.39
N SER A 524 -16.23 0.52 37.87
CA SER A 524 -17.35 0.07 37.04
C SER A 524 -18.06 1.22 36.28
N ARG A 525 -18.00 2.45 36.78
CA ARG A 525 -18.68 3.60 36.17
C ARG A 525 -17.99 4.08 34.90
N PRO A 526 -18.75 4.54 33.87
CA PRO A 526 -18.16 5.28 32.75
C PRO A 526 -17.42 6.50 33.25
N LEU A 527 -16.19 6.71 32.77
CA LEU A 527 -15.42 7.91 33.10
C LEU A 527 -16.11 9.14 32.50
N LYS A 528 -16.60 10.04 33.32
CA LYS A 528 -17.01 11.36 32.89
C LYS A 528 -15.73 12.20 32.75
N GLN A 529 -15.42 12.61 31.56
CA GLN A 529 -14.18 13.31 31.23
C GLN A 529 -14.44 14.80 31.06
N ASN A 530 -13.66 15.61 31.75
CA ASN A 530 -13.65 17.06 31.59
C ASN A 530 -12.28 17.50 31.09
N PHE A 531 -12.05 17.27 29.79
CA PHE A 531 -10.76 17.61 29.17
C PHE A 531 -10.54 19.10 29.00
N GLY A 532 -9.34 19.55 29.39
CA GLY A 532 -8.87 20.93 29.21
C GLY A 532 -7.34 20.98 29.11
N PRO A 533 -6.80 22.18 28.75
CA PRO A 533 -5.37 22.42 28.77
C PRO A 533 -4.83 22.32 30.19
N THR A 534 -4.15 21.24 30.52
CA THR A 534 -3.67 20.90 31.87
C THR A 534 -2.16 21.00 31.98
N ASP A 535 -1.69 21.73 32.94
CA ASP A 535 -0.29 21.80 33.34
C ASP A 535 0.04 20.64 34.26
N LEU A 536 0.78 19.64 33.75
CA LEU A 536 1.13 18.44 34.49
C LEU A 536 2.04 18.72 35.66
N ASN A 537 2.95 19.74 35.57
CA ASN A 537 3.86 20.10 36.63
C ASN A 537 3.09 20.70 37.83
N ASP A 538 2.05 21.49 37.57
CA ASP A 538 1.19 22.03 38.62
C ASP A 538 0.41 20.92 39.34
N VAL A 539 -0.18 19.99 38.59
CA VAL A 539 -0.90 18.83 39.17
C VAL A 539 0.04 17.96 40.02
N LEU A 540 1.25 17.66 39.51
CA LEU A 540 2.26 16.87 40.24
C LEU A 540 2.70 17.59 41.53
N THR A 541 2.96 18.89 41.47
CA THR A 541 3.38 19.70 42.65
C THR A 541 2.30 19.70 43.70
N ARG A 542 1.03 19.92 43.34
CA ARG A 542 -0.11 19.83 44.26
C ARG A 542 -0.26 18.45 44.85
N THR A 543 -0.08 17.41 44.05
CA THR A 543 -0.16 16.02 44.50
C THR A 543 0.95 15.68 45.50
N ALA A 544 2.18 16.10 45.24
CA ALA A 544 3.31 15.90 46.16
C ALA A 544 3.07 16.59 47.51
N ARG A 545 2.56 17.82 47.50
CA ARG A 545 2.18 18.53 48.75
C ARG A 545 1.08 17.82 49.53
N LEU A 546 0.08 17.26 48.82
CA LEU A 546 -1.01 16.52 49.45
C LEU A 546 -0.52 15.25 50.19
N LEU A 547 0.49 14.58 49.62
CA LEU A 547 1.05 13.36 50.14
C LEU A 547 2.17 13.58 51.17
N GLN A 548 2.57 14.83 51.43
CA GLN A 548 3.68 15.15 52.35
C GLN A 548 3.52 14.52 53.76
N PRO A 549 2.32 14.54 54.39
CA PRO A 549 2.15 13.90 55.70
C PRO A 549 2.41 12.40 55.65
N GLU A 550 2.00 11.73 54.53
CA GLU A 550 2.20 10.28 54.37
C GLU A 550 3.68 9.94 54.07
N THR A 551 4.37 10.77 53.29
CA THR A 551 5.80 10.61 53.00
C THR A 551 6.69 10.84 54.21
N ASP A 552 6.35 11.90 55.00
CA ASP A 552 7.07 12.18 56.25
C ASP A 552 6.92 11.04 57.28
N ALA A 553 5.70 10.50 57.42
CA ALA A 553 5.45 9.37 58.31
C ALA A 553 6.20 8.09 57.87
N ALA A 554 6.30 7.85 56.54
CA ALA A 554 7.02 6.72 55.96
C ALA A 554 8.51 6.95 55.79
N LYS A 555 9.04 8.15 56.14
CA LYS A 555 10.45 8.57 55.95
C LYS A 555 10.90 8.41 54.47
N VAL A 556 10.00 8.82 53.54
CA VAL A 556 10.26 8.80 52.11
C VAL A 556 10.57 10.19 51.63
N GLU A 557 11.75 10.42 51.05
CA GLU A 557 12.14 11.67 50.41
C GLU A 557 11.51 11.79 49.03
N VAL A 558 10.73 12.86 48.75
CA VAL A 558 10.19 13.12 47.42
C VAL A 558 11.05 14.11 46.66
N LYS A 559 11.59 13.69 45.50
CA LYS A 559 12.39 14.53 44.62
C LYS A 559 11.58 14.87 43.38
N LEU A 560 11.38 16.18 43.10
CA LEU A 560 10.70 16.68 41.90
C LEU A 560 11.74 17.18 40.89
N GLU A 561 11.85 16.51 39.74
CA GLU A 561 12.69 16.91 38.60
C GLU A 561 11.77 17.32 37.45
N LEU A 562 11.21 18.49 37.48
CA LEU A 562 10.19 18.97 36.56
C LEU A 562 10.81 19.81 35.45
N ASP A 563 10.53 19.43 34.17
CA ASP A 563 10.92 20.20 32.99
C ASP A 563 10.04 21.46 32.90
N ALA A 564 10.65 22.65 33.03
CA ALA A 564 9.95 23.93 33.02
C ALA A 564 9.27 24.22 31.64
N GLU A 565 9.74 23.60 30.56
CA GLU A 565 9.22 23.81 29.22
C GLU A 565 8.28 22.67 28.79
N LEU A 566 7.79 21.83 29.72
CA LEU A 566 6.89 20.74 29.40
C LEU A 566 5.58 21.29 28.76
N PRO A 567 5.16 20.79 27.59
CA PRO A 567 3.93 21.26 26.98
C PRO A 567 2.71 20.85 27.81
N LYS A 568 1.64 21.69 27.79
CA LYS A 568 0.38 21.35 28.45
C LYS A 568 -0.26 20.14 27.79
N ALA A 569 -0.75 19.20 28.59
CA ALA A 569 -1.52 18.06 28.12
C ALA A 569 -3.00 18.42 27.94
N PHE A 570 -3.68 17.82 26.97
CA PHE A 570 -5.14 17.89 26.88
C PHE A 570 -5.74 16.80 27.75
N ALA A 571 -6.05 17.14 29.00
CA ALA A 571 -6.35 16.16 30.03
C ALA A 571 -7.36 16.64 31.07
N ASP A 572 -7.94 15.70 31.82
CA ASP A 572 -8.72 15.97 33.02
C ASP A 572 -7.77 15.95 34.25
N ALA A 573 -7.54 17.13 34.82
CA ALA A 573 -6.59 17.33 35.93
C ALA A 573 -6.94 16.51 37.17
N GLU A 574 -8.25 16.30 37.49
CA GLU A 574 -8.68 15.56 38.68
C GLU A 574 -8.46 14.05 38.48
N GLN A 575 -8.72 13.53 37.28
CA GLN A 575 -8.43 12.15 36.96
C GLN A 575 -6.92 11.85 36.97
N LEU A 576 -6.10 12.74 36.41
CA LEU A 576 -4.64 12.59 36.46
C LEU A 576 -4.11 12.69 37.90
N LYS A 577 -4.65 13.59 38.71
CA LYS A 577 -4.32 13.66 40.15
C LYS A 577 -4.57 12.31 40.83
N GLN A 578 -5.70 11.65 40.54
CA GLN A 578 -5.99 10.31 41.06
C GLN A 578 -4.93 9.27 40.65
N VAL A 579 -4.48 9.30 39.38
CA VAL A 579 -3.41 8.42 38.90
C VAL A 579 -2.11 8.70 39.69
N PHE A 580 -1.73 9.96 39.84
CA PHE A 580 -0.50 10.37 40.51
C PHE A 580 -0.50 9.99 41.98
N ILE A 581 -1.62 10.19 42.67
CA ILE A 581 -1.80 9.76 44.07
C ILE A 581 -1.61 8.23 44.18
N ASN A 582 -2.27 7.48 43.32
CA ASN A 582 -2.21 6.02 43.37
C ASN A 582 -0.78 5.48 43.11
N LEU A 583 -0.06 6.06 42.15
CA LEU A 583 1.33 5.68 41.86
C LEU A 583 2.26 6.04 43.02
N ALA A 584 2.12 7.24 43.57
CA ALA A 584 2.94 7.68 44.72
C ALA A 584 2.66 6.85 45.98
N GLN A 585 1.41 6.56 46.30
CA GLN A 585 1.05 5.68 47.41
C GLN A 585 1.58 4.26 47.23
N ASN A 586 1.59 3.73 46.02
CA ASN A 586 2.18 2.43 45.73
C ASN A 586 3.71 2.44 45.98
N ALA A 587 4.39 3.52 45.61
CA ALA A 587 5.80 3.72 45.85
C ALA A 587 6.12 3.82 47.37
N ILE A 588 5.34 4.64 48.12
CA ILE A 588 5.51 4.77 49.58
C ILE A 588 5.33 3.40 50.27
N GLN A 589 4.30 2.65 49.88
CA GLN A 589 4.05 1.32 50.43
C GLN A 589 5.14 0.27 50.07
N ALA A 590 5.87 0.50 48.95
CA ALA A 590 6.99 -0.35 48.57
C ALA A 590 8.28 -0.03 49.36
N MET A 591 8.30 1.06 50.12
CA MET A 591 9.44 1.56 50.87
C MET A 591 9.17 1.64 52.41
N PRO A 592 8.85 0.53 53.09
CA PRO A 592 8.43 0.54 54.52
C PRO A 592 9.54 1.03 55.49
N HIS A 593 10.78 1.02 55.07
CA HIS A 593 11.92 1.48 55.84
C HIS A 593 12.46 2.86 55.41
N GLY A 594 11.67 3.61 54.64
CA GLY A 594 12.10 4.86 54.01
C GLY A 594 12.76 4.61 52.66
N GLY A 595 13.02 5.68 51.94
CA GLY A 595 13.63 5.63 50.61
C GLY A 595 13.43 6.96 49.85
N THR A 596 13.60 6.90 48.54
CA THR A 596 13.43 8.08 47.68
C THR A 596 12.40 7.80 46.57
N LEU A 597 11.42 8.67 46.44
CA LEU A 597 10.50 8.72 45.31
C LEU A 597 10.90 9.90 44.40
N THR A 598 11.41 9.62 43.24
CA THR A 598 11.74 10.63 42.21
C THR A 598 10.60 10.76 41.21
N ILE A 599 10.03 11.96 41.08
CA ILE A 599 9.01 12.27 40.08
C ILE A 599 9.67 13.19 39.03
N LYS A 600 9.74 12.71 37.80
CA LYS A 600 10.41 13.42 36.70
C LYS A 600 9.46 13.67 35.56
N THR A 601 9.51 14.89 34.98
CA THR A 601 8.83 15.20 33.72
C THR A 601 9.85 15.46 32.62
N ALA A 602 9.56 15.03 31.41
CA ALA A 602 10.44 15.21 30.25
C ALA A 602 9.64 15.24 28.94
N ARG A 603 10.25 15.79 27.91
CA ARG A 603 9.79 15.61 26.52
C ARG A 603 10.49 14.38 25.95
N PRO A 604 9.78 13.32 25.57
CA PRO A 604 10.40 12.17 24.95
C PRO A 604 10.96 12.53 23.57
N ASP A 605 12.06 11.88 23.18
CA ASP A 605 12.72 12.10 21.89
C ASP A 605 11.74 11.88 20.72
N GLU A 606 11.50 12.91 19.90
CA GLU A 606 10.38 13.02 18.95
C GLU A 606 10.34 11.95 17.85
N GLY A 607 11.44 11.22 17.65
CA GLY A 607 11.64 10.39 16.47
C GLY A 607 10.72 9.16 16.38
N ALA A 608 10.45 8.46 17.48
CA ALA A 608 9.79 7.16 17.46
C ALA A 608 8.25 7.25 17.54
N TRP A 609 7.72 8.24 18.25
CA TRP A 609 6.28 8.34 18.54
C TRP A 609 5.45 9.04 17.47
N ARG A 610 6.01 10.07 16.80
CA ARG A 610 5.36 10.73 15.66
C ARG A 610 5.07 9.78 14.50
N LEU A 611 5.86 8.74 14.36
CA LEU A 611 5.76 7.78 13.25
C LEU A 611 4.80 6.62 13.52
N SER A 612 4.52 6.30 14.80
CA SER A 612 3.61 5.19 15.15
C SER A 612 2.13 5.49 14.88
N GLY A 613 1.79 6.73 14.45
CA GLY A 613 0.41 7.12 14.15
C GLY A 613 -0.50 7.23 15.37
N ILE A 614 0.01 6.95 16.57
CA ILE A 614 -0.76 7.07 17.83
C ILE A 614 -1.08 8.54 18.11
N LEU A 615 -0.17 9.43 17.71
CA LEU A 615 -0.26 10.87 17.97
C LEU A 615 0.19 11.65 16.72
N ARG A 616 -0.67 11.83 15.74
CA ARG A 616 -0.38 12.68 14.57
C ARG A 616 -0.24 14.13 15.01
N GLY A 617 0.99 14.68 14.97
CA GLY A 617 1.23 16.12 15.10
C GLY A 617 1.15 16.69 16.51
N SER A 618 0.95 15.89 17.58
CA SER A 618 0.97 16.34 18.96
C SER A 618 2.32 16.03 19.63
N GLU A 619 2.88 17.00 20.32
CA GLU A 619 3.96 16.77 21.26
C GLU A 619 3.49 15.81 22.35
N THR A 620 4.41 15.08 22.97
CA THR A 620 4.11 14.14 24.03
C THR A 620 4.76 14.63 25.32
N ALA A 621 4.01 14.60 26.44
CA ALA A 621 4.55 14.82 27.76
C ALA A 621 4.77 13.49 28.46
N GLU A 622 5.94 13.28 29.02
CA GLU A 622 6.30 12.08 29.77
C GLU A 622 6.43 12.41 31.26
N VAL A 623 5.80 11.57 32.10
CA VAL A 623 5.90 11.63 33.57
C VAL A 623 6.43 10.30 34.08
N ARG A 624 7.47 10.33 34.89
CA ARG A 624 8.10 9.16 35.51
C ARG A 624 7.96 9.21 37.02
N PHE A 625 7.61 8.06 37.60
CA PHE A 625 7.62 7.81 39.05
C PHE A 625 8.61 6.68 39.31
N ALA A 626 9.74 7.00 39.90
CA ALA A 626 10.79 6.05 40.24
C ALA A 626 10.95 5.94 41.77
N ASP A 627 10.74 4.78 42.31
CA ASP A 627 10.97 4.46 43.72
C ASP A 627 12.21 3.56 43.92
N THR A 628 12.78 3.63 45.12
CA THR A 628 13.90 2.77 45.58
C THR A 628 13.43 1.61 46.42
N GLY A 629 12.17 1.16 46.23
CA GLY A 629 11.55 0.13 47.03
C GLY A 629 11.95 -1.31 46.65
N LYS A 630 11.22 -2.30 47.18
CA LYS A 630 11.47 -3.73 46.99
C LYS A 630 11.36 -4.24 45.55
N GLY A 631 10.83 -3.43 44.64
CA GLY A 631 10.62 -3.80 43.24
C GLY A 631 9.55 -4.86 43.04
N ILE A 632 9.31 -5.21 41.75
CA ILE A 632 8.29 -6.17 41.28
C ILE A 632 8.99 -7.25 40.48
N PRO A 633 8.83 -8.55 40.85
CA PRO A 633 9.34 -9.67 40.07
C PRO A 633 8.83 -9.68 38.64
N GLU A 634 9.65 -10.09 37.68
CA GLU A 634 9.34 -10.07 36.25
C GLU A 634 8.04 -10.81 35.90
N GLU A 635 7.81 -11.95 36.54
CA GLU A 635 6.60 -12.77 36.37
C GLU A 635 5.31 -12.02 36.76
N GLN A 636 5.38 -11.07 37.69
CA GLN A 636 4.25 -10.31 38.19
C GLN A 636 3.99 -9.04 37.36
N GLN A 637 4.99 -8.50 36.67
CA GLN A 637 4.88 -7.24 35.94
C GLN A 637 3.81 -7.27 34.87
N THR A 638 3.54 -8.42 34.26
CA THR A 638 2.47 -8.60 33.26
C THR A 638 1.07 -8.56 33.86
N HIS A 639 0.93 -8.82 35.17
CA HIS A 639 -0.35 -8.96 35.85
C HIS A 639 -0.75 -7.76 36.72
N ILE A 640 0.18 -6.81 37.00
CA ILE A 640 -0.08 -5.70 37.94
C ILE A 640 -1.23 -4.76 37.50
N PHE A 641 -1.58 -4.73 36.22
CA PHE A 641 -2.69 -3.94 35.69
C PHE A 641 -4.01 -4.74 35.59
N VAL A 642 -3.97 -6.06 35.92
CA VAL A 642 -5.18 -6.89 35.92
C VAL A 642 -6.03 -6.50 37.16
N PRO A 643 -7.32 -6.18 37.00
CA PRO A 643 -8.20 -5.83 38.12
C PRO A 643 -8.20 -6.92 39.18
N PHE A 644 -8.24 -6.51 40.46
CA PHE A 644 -8.20 -7.37 41.66
C PHE A 644 -6.88 -8.12 41.89
N TYR A 645 -5.87 -7.96 41.02
CA TYR A 645 -4.56 -8.53 41.26
C TYR A 645 -3.79 -7.71 42.29
N THR A 646 -3.43 -8.35 43.41
CA THR A 646 -2.65 -7.72 44.49
C THR A 646 -1.78 -8.72 45.21
N THR A 647 -0.58 -8.31 45.58
CA THR A 647 0.32 -9.03 46.47
C THR A 647 0.30 -8.50 47.91
N LYS A 648 -0.54 -7.49 48.16
CA LYS A 648 -0.65 -6.82 49.47
C LYS A 648 -1.85 -7.39 50.25
N GLU A 649 -1.69 -7.71 51.53
CA GLU A 649 -2.77 -8.24 52.38
C GLU A 649 -3.99 -7.30 52.50
N LYS A 650 -3.76 -5.99 52.53
CA LYS A 650 -4.82 -4.98 52.63
C LYS A 650 -5.11 -4.28 51.30
N GLY A 651 -4.54 -4.75 50.18
CA GLY A 651 -4.72 -4.13 48.85
C GLY A 651 -5.98 -4.58 48.15
N THR A 652 -6.67 -3.68 47.42
CA THR A 652 -7.85 -3.99 46.63
C THR A 652 -7.51 -4.52 45.22
N GLY A 653 -6.30 -4.29 44.74
CA GLY A 653 -5.88 -4.63 43.37
C GLY A 653 -6.56 -3.81 42.25
N LEU A 654 -7.29 -2.75 42.60
CA LEU A 654 -8.00 -1.91 41.61
C LEU A 654 -7.22 -0.63 41.23
N GLY A 655 -6.31 -0.16 42.08
CA GLY A 655 -5.66 1.13 41.87
C GLY A 655 -4.89 1.22 40.55
N LEU A 656 -4.00 0.28 40.22
CA LEU A 656 -3.26 0.28 38.98
C LEU A 656 -4.14 0.07 37.73
N ALA A 657 -5.20 -0.77 37.86
CA ALA A 657 -6.16 -0.97 36.79
C ALA A 657 -6.95 0.33 36.49
N ILE A 658 -7.37 1.07 37.52
CA ILE A 658 -8.00 2.40 37.37
C ILE A 658 -7.01 3.39 36.75
N SER A 659 -5.75 3.42 37.21
CA SER A 659 -4.72 4.29 36.63
C SER A 659 -4.49 4.01 35.15
N GLN A 660 -4.38 2.75 34.74
CA GLN A 660 -4.22 2.38 33.33
C GLN A 660 -5.46 2.79 32.50
N ARG A 661 -6.66 2.60 33.04
CA ARG A 661 -7.91 3.01 32.39
C ARG A 661 -8.00 4.52 32.20
N ILE A 662 -7.65 5.30 33.22
CA ILE A 662 -7.61 6.77 33.12
C ILE A 662 -6.59 7.18 32.06
N VAL A 663 -5.35 6.69 32.11
CA VAL A 663 -4.31 7.06 31.15
C VAL A 663 -4.71 6.67 29.72
N LYS A 664 -5.26 5.48 29.49
CA LYS A 664 -5.80 5.05 28.18
C LYS A 664 -6.94 5.94 27.69
N SER A 665 -7.83 6.38 28.57
CA SER A 665 -8.95 7.27 28.22
C SER A 665 -8.45 8.68 27.80
N HIS A 666 -7.27 9.07 28.24
CA HIS A 666 -6.57 10.29 27.82
C HIS A 666 -5.73 10.11 26.54
N GLY A 667 -5.83 8.97 25.86
CA GLY A 667 -5.03 8.66 24.69
C GLY A 667 -3.54 8.40 25.00
N GLY A 668 -3.21 8.23 26.30
CA GLY A 668 -1.85 8.00 26.75
C GLY A 668 -1.52 6.52 26.93
N THR A 669 -0.29 6.26 27.39
CA THR A 669 0.21 4.94 27.75
C THR A 669 0.86 4.98 29.13
N ILE A 670 0.76 3.85 29.87
CA ILE A 670 1.46 3.62 31.11
C ILE A 670 2.26 2.34 30.99
N SER A 671 3.54 2.38 31.35
CA SER A 671 4.45 1.23 31.34
C SER A 671 5.20 1.14 32.67
N VAL A 672 5.71 -0.04 32.98
CA VAL A 672 6.47 -0.32 34.20
C VAL A 672 7.80 -0.96 33.85
N THR A 673 8.84 -0.56 34.53
CA THR A 673 10.15 -1.22 34.54
C THR A 673 10.54 -1.42 35.99
N SER A 674 10.78 -2.65 36.41
CA SER A 674 11.12 -2.95 37.81
C SER A 674 12.12 -4.08 37.89
N LYS A 675 12.98 -4.00 38.91
CA LYS A 675 13.88 -5.09 39.29
C LYS A 675 13.75 -5.30 40.77
N ARG A 676 13.69 -6.56 41.17
CA ARG A 676 13.62 -6.94 42.60
C ARG A 676 14.79 -6.30 43.38
N GLU A 677 14.50 -5.69 44.52
CA GLU A 677 15.41 -4.98 45.43
C GLU A 677 16.12 -3.74 44.84
N LEU A 678 15.76 -3.33 43.64
CA LEU A 678 16.31 -2.13 42.96
C LEU A 678 15.29 -1.03 42.72
N GLY A 679 14.00 -1.29 43.04
CA GLY A 679 12.92 -0.33 42.88
C GLY A 679 12.07 -0.52 41.64
N THR A 680 11.11 0.41 41.44
CA THR A 680 10.16 0.40 40.35
C THR A 680 10.08 1.77 39.69
N GLU A 681 10.07 1.79 38.35
CA GLU A 681 9.80 2.99 37.57
C GLU A 681 8.49 2.81 36.76
N PHE A 682 7.51 3.66 37.00
CA PHE A 682 6.34 3.82 36.15
C PHE A 682 6.55 5.00 35.20
N VAL A 683 6.29 4.78 33.92
CA VAL A 683 6.39 5.81 32.87
C VAL A 683 5.03 6.04 32.24
N LEU A 684 4.51 7.25 32.38
CA LEU A 684 3.28 7.70 31.75
C LEU A 684 3.60 8.61 30.57
N ARG A 685 2.91 8.43 29.46
CA ARG A 685 3.03 9.28 28.29
C ARG A 685 1.64 9.77 27.89
N LEU A 686 1.50 11.08 27.76
CA LEU A 686 0.24 11.73 27.47
C LEU A 686 0.39 12.64 26.24
N PRO A 687 -0.65 12.75 25.38
CA PRO A 687 -0.66 13.68 24.27
C PRO A 687 -0.64 15.12 24.80
N ALA A 688 0.26 15.92 24.27
CA ALA A 688 0.36 17.34 24.58
C ALA A 688 -0.32 18.20 23.51
N LEU A 689 -0.74 19.40 23.89
CA LEU A 689 -1.27 20.38 22.94
C LEU A 689 -0.09 20.95 22.13
N PRO A 690 -0.27 21.16 20.80
CA PRO A 690 0.74 21.82 19.99
C PRO A 690 0.94 23.26 20.50
N GLU A 691 2.18 23.73 20.50
CA GLU A 691 2.46 25.13 20.87
C GLU A 691 1.65 26.11 20.02
N PRO A 692 1.15 27.24 20.60
CA PRO A 692 0.36 28.24 19.87
C PRO A 692 1.08 28.83 18.64
N LYS A 693 2.42 28.81 18.58
CA LYS A 693 3.22 29.28 17.44
C LYS A 693 3.02 28.42 16.19
N ALA A 694 2.80 27.13 16.32
CA ALA A 694 2.56 26.26 15.18
C ALA A 694 1.18 26.44 14.54
N LEU A 695 0.22 26.99 15.26
CA LEU A 695 -1.11 27.32 14.74
C LEU A 695 -1.15 28.68 14.00
N MET A 696 -0.17 29.57 14.23
CA MET A 696 -0.10 30.87 13.52
C MET A 696 0.66 30.81 12.19
N GLU A 697 1.54 29.81 11.97
CA GLU A 697 2.27 29.65 10.70
C GLU A 697 1.48 28.88 9.63
N GLY A 698 0.36 28.28 9.97
CA GLY A 698 -0.49 27.49 9.06
C GLY A 698 -1.79 28.15 8.60
N THR A 699 -2.17 29.31 9.15
CA THR A 699 -3.33 30.07 8.67
C THR A 699 -2.86 31.16 7.70
N PRO A 700 -3.27 31.12 6.44
CA PRO A 700 -3.04 32.25 5.55
C PRO A 700 -3.75 33.48 6.15
N SER A 701 -3.00 34.58 6.32
CA SER A 701 -3.47 35.85 6.80
C SER A 701 -4.74 36.29 6.06
N PRO A 702 -5.78 36.83 6.76
CA PRO A 702 -7.02 37.25 6.10
C PRO A 702 -6.87 38.45 5.15
N GLU A 703 -5.68 39.02 5.02
CA GLU A 703 -5.45 40.23 4.22
C GLU A 703 -5.12 39.98 2.73
N GLN A 704 -5.04 38.71 2.27
CA GLN A 704 -4.82 38.44 0.83
C GLN A 704 -6.05 37.94 0.09
N SER A 705 -7.26 38.03 0.67
CA SER A 705 -8.53 37.85 -0.03
C SER A 705 -9.17 39.18 -0.39
N GLN A 706 -8.38 40.10 -0.93
CA GLN A 706 -8.96 41.20 -1.69
C GLN A 706 -8.87 40.91 -3.19
N VAL A 707 -10.04 40.57 -3.69
CA VAL A 707 -10.65 41.07 -4.93
C VAL A 707 -10.00 40.62 -6.25
N THR A 708 -10.72 39.79 -6.91
CA THR A 708 -11.16 40.14 -8.27
C THR A 708 -12.60 39.67 -8.48
N THR A 709 -13.53 40.51 -8.07
CA THR A 709 -14.89 40.56 -8.63
C THR A 709 -14.77 41.14 -10.03
N THR A 710 -14.75 40.30 -11.06
CA THR A 710 -15.29 40.68 -12.37
C THR A 710 -15.41 39.40 -13.21
N GLY A 711 -16.60 39.09 -13.68
CA GLY A 711 -16.83 38.02 -14.67
C GLY A 711 -17.99 37.11 -14.32
N SER A 712 -19.20 37.69 -14.31
CA SER A 712 -20.43 36.90 -14.43
C SER A 712 -20.37 36.03 -15.69
N LEU A 713 -20.38 34.72 -15.54
CA LEU A 713 -20.71 33.78 -16.60
C LEU A 713 -22.14 33.25 -16.38
N PRO A 714 -22.97 33.18 -17.41
CA PRO A 714 -24.38 32.82 -17.27
C PRO A 714 -24.53 31.33 -16.97
N VAL A 715 -25.37 31.02 -15.99
CA VAL A 715 -25.91 29.68 -15.75
C VAL A 715 -26.81 29.33 -16.92
N SER A 716 -26.38 28.42 -17.80
CA SER A 716 -27.26 27.81 -18.79
C SER A 716 -27.40 26.33 -18.50
N ALA A 717 -28.59 25.97 -18.02
CA ALA A 717 -29.35 24.77 -18.35
C ALA A 717 -28.69 23.39 -18.23
N LEU A 718 -28.92 22.77 -17.06
CA LEU A 718 -29.06 21.32 -16.99
C LEU A 718 -30.53 20.97 -17.21
N PRO A 719 -30.90 20.00 -18.10
CA PRO A 719 -32.27 19.61 -18.32
C PRO A 719 -32.77 18.78 -17.12
N ALA A 720 -33.97 19.16 -16.62
CA ALA A 720 -34.73 18.45 -15.62
C ALA A 720 -35.19 17.07 -16.14
N PRO A 721 -35.27 16.03 -15.27
CA PRO A 721 -35.77 14.73 -15.65
C PRO A 721 -37.28 14.80 -15.99
N ALA A 722 -37.63 14.21 -17.13
CA ALA A 722 -38.99 14.12 -17.64
C ALA A 722 -39.93 13.44 -16.63
N ARG A 723 -40.96 14.16 -16.18
CA ARG A 723 -42.12 13.62 -15.49
C ARG A 723 -42.96 12.82 -16.49
N ASP A 724 -43.00 11.54 -16.32
CA ASP A 724 -43.89 10.62 -17.03
C ASP A 724 -45.37 10.90 -16.61
N LYS A 725 -46.11 11.53 -17.55
CA LYS A 725 -47.54 11.70 -17.49
C LYS A 725 -48.21 10.50 -18.17
N ARG A 726 -48.38 9.41 -17.50
CA ARG A 726 -49.34 8.37 -17.87
C ARG A 726 -49.67 7.52 -16.65
N THR A 727 -50.79 7.84 -15.98
CA THR A 727 -51.79 6.93 -15.45
C THR A 727 -52.71 7.71 -14.49
N GLY A 728 -53.72 8.29 -15.07
CA GLY A 728 -54.82 8.88 -14.35
C GLY A 728 -56.12 8.64 -15.13
N ARG A 729 -56.61 7.41 -15.13
CA ARG A 729 -58.02 7.15 -15.49
C ARG A 729 -58.39 5.69 -15.17
N ARG A 730 -59.25 5.54 -14.18
CA ARG A 730 -60.04 4.38 -13.81
C ARG A 730 -59.74 3.85 -12.40
N GLU A 731 -60.48 4.42 -11.44
CA GLU A 731 -61.15 3.66 -10.40
C GLU A 731 -62.18 4.56 -9.70
N LYS A 732 -63.32 4.62 -10.34
CA LYS A 732 -64.57 5.02 -9.68
C LYS A 732 -65.59 3.95 -10.04
N LYS A 733 -65.80 2.97 -9.14
CA LYS A 733 -67.00 2.19 -8.94
C LYS A 733 -66.63 0.81 -8.30
N ARG A 734 -66.83 0.70 -7.01
CA ARG A 734 -67.67 -0.34 -6.40
C ARG A 734 -67.54 -0.24 -4.88
N ARG A 735 -68.49 0.53 -4.34
CA ARG A 735 -69.02 0.28 -3.02
C ARG A 735 -70.15 -0.75 -3.21
N GLY A 736 -70.19 -1.71 -2.31
CA GLY A 736 -71.41 -2.43 -2.07
C GLY A 736 -71.21 -3.92 -1.74
N ALA A 737 -71.59 -4.25 -0.55
CA ALA A 737 -72.08 -5.54 -0.06
C ALA A 737 -71.07 -6.58 0.43
N GLY A 738 -71.04 -6.81 1.71
CA GLY A 738 -71.56 -8.04 2.29
C GLY A 738 -70.48 -8.88 3.00
N GLY A 739 -70.72 -9.05 4.30
CA GLY A 739 -70.19 -10.15 5.10
C GLY A 739 -69.09 -9.78 6.04
#